data_53e2913b2b9a58e97ed987f3bfa125b5
#
_entry.id   53e2913b2b9a58e97ed987f3bfa125b5
#
_cell.length_a   1.000
_cell.length_b   1.000
_cell.length_c   1.000
_cell.angle_alpha   90.00
_cell.angle_beta   90.00
_cell.angle_gamma   90.00
#
_symmetry.space_group_name_H-M   'P 1'
#
loop_
_entity.id
_entity.type
_entity.pdbx_description
1 polymer ?
#
loop_
_entity_poly.entity_id
_entity_poly.type
_entity_poly.pdbx_seq_one_letter_code
_entity_poly.pdbx_strand_id
1 'polypeptide(L)'
;MTERKKLVLVDGNSLAYRAFFALPLLSNDKGIHTNAVYGFAMILMKMLEDEKPTHMLVAFDAGKTTFRHGTFKEYKGGRQKTPPELSEQMPFIRELLDAYQISRYELEQYEADDIIGTLAKSAEKDGFEVKVFSGDKDLTQLATDQTTVAITRKGITDVEFYTPEHVQEKYGLRPDQIIDMKGLMGDSSDNIPGVPGVGEKTAIKLLKQFHSVEKLLESIDEVSGKKLKEKLEEFKDQALMSKELATIMTDAPIEVSVSGLEYQGFNREQVIAIFKDLGFNTLLERLGEDGVEAEQDQSLEEIDVKTVTDVTSDILVSPSAFVVEQIGDNYHEVPILGFSIVNETGAYFIPKDAAVESDVFKEWVENDDQKKWVFDSKRAVVALRWQGIELKGAEFDTLLAAYIINPGNSYDDVASVAKDYGLHIVSSDESVYGKGAKRAVPAEGELSEHLVRKALAIQSLREKLVQELENNDQLELFEELEMPLSLILGEMESTGVKVDVDRLKRMGEELSAKLKEYEEKIHDIAGEPFNINSPKQLGVILFEKIGLPVVKKTKTGYSTSADVLEKLADKHDIVDYILQYRQIGKLQSTYIEGLLKVTRKDTHKVHTRFNQALTQTGRLSSTDPNLQNIPIRLEEGRKIRQAFVPSEKDWLIFAADYSQIELRVLAHISKDENLIEAFTNDMDIHTKTAMDVFHVAEDEVTSAMRRQAKAVNFGIVYGISDYGLSQNLGITRKEAGAFIDRYLESFQGVKAYMEDSVQDAKQKGYVTTLLHRRRYIPELTSRNFNIRSFAERTAMNTPIQGSAADIIKKAMIDMAAKLKEKQLKTRLLLQVHDELIFEAPKEEIEILEKLVPEVMEHALALDVPLKVDFASGPSWYDAK
;
A
#
# COMPACT_ATOMS: atom_id res chain seq x y z
N MET A 1 42.27 23.38 19.69
CA MET A 1 41.74 23.84 18.40
C MET A 1 40.37 24.45 18.73
N THR A 2 40.20 25.76 18.53
CA THR A 2 38.89 26.41 18.68
C THR A 2 37.94 25.77 17.70
N GLU A 3 36.86 25.18 18.16
CA GLU A 3 35.80 24.62 17.29
C GLU A 3 35.37 25.69 16.29
N ARG A 4 35.43 25.40 15.02
CA ARG A 4 35.01 26.30 13.96
C ARG A 4 33.52 26.52 14.09
N LYS A 5 33.08 27.75 14.28
CA LYS A 5 31.63 28.05 14.36
C LYS A 5 30.98 27.83 13.04
N LYS A 6 29.88 27.06 13.04
CA LYS A 6 29.13 26.66 11.85
C LYS A 6 27.68 27.11 11.95
N LEU A 7 27.25 27.91 10.96
CA LEU A 7 25.85 28.35 10.82
C LEU A 7 25.16 27.57 9.72
N VAL A 8 24.02 26.97 10.05
CA VAL A 8 23.12 26.35 9.07
C VAL A 8 21.88 27.23 8.90
N LEU A 9 21.62 27.64 7.66
CA LEU A 9 20.46 28.42 7.25
C LEU A 9 19.58 27.58 6.35
N VAL A 10 18.29 27.57 6.59
CA VAL A 10 17.33 26.70 5.91
C VAL A 10 16.19 27.52 5.34
N ASP A 11 15.88 27.31 4.08
CA ASP A 11 14.66 27.78 3.43
C ASP A 11 13.50 26.84 3.79
N GLY A 12 12.71 27.25 4.78
CA GLY A 12 11.62 26.44 5.35
C GLY A 12 10.51 26.16 4.38
N ASN A 13 10.12 27.13 3.56
CA ASN A 13 9.07 26.95 2.58
C ASN A 13 9.51 25.97 1.47
N SER A 14 10.69 26.17 0.93
CA SER A 14 11.22 25.30 -0.12
C SER A 14 11.36 23.84 0.33
N LEU A 15 11.87 23.62 1.55
CA LEU A 15 11.98 22.27 2.09
C LEU A 15 10.62 21.63 2.43
N ALA A 16 9.63 22.40 2.93
CA ALA A 16 8.28 21.92 3.17
C ALA A 16 7.59 21.48 1.87
N TYR A 17 7.69 22.30 0.83
CA TYR A 17 7.21 21.93 -0.51
C TYR A 17 7.90 20.68 -1.04
N ARG A 18 9.21 20.61 -0.87
CA ARG A 18 10.01 19.45 -1.27
C ARG A 18 9.57 18.17 -0.58
N ALA A 19 9.41 18.23 0.74
CA ALA A 19 8.94 17.11 1.55
C ALA A 19 7.55 16.64 1.12
N PHE A 20 6.64 17.59 0.89
CA PHE A 20 5.27 17.31 0.44
C PHE A 20 5.19 16.54 -0.88
N PHE A 21 5.95 16.98 -1.89
CA PHE A 21 5.93 16.36 -3.21
C PHE A 21 6.84 15.14 -3.37
N ALA A 22 7.77 14.91 -2.45
CA ALA A 22 8.67 13.77 -2.48
C ALA A 22 8.02 12.48 -1.95
N LEU A 23 7.01 12.61 -1.10
CA LEU A 23 6.29 11.50 -0.47
C LEU A 23 4.83 11.43 -0.97
N PRO A 24 4.23 10.24 -1.00
CA PRO A 24 2.79 10.13 -1.19
C PRO A 24 2.05 10.85 -0.07
N LEU A 25 0.79 11.23 -0.29
CA LEU A 25 -0.06 11.78 0.77
C LEU A 25 -0.21 10.71 1.86
N LEU A 26 0.31 11.02 3.04
CA LEU A 26 0.18 10.23 4.26
C LEU A 26 -0.74 10.97 5.21
N SER A 27 -1.55 10.24 5.96
CA SER A 27 -2.41 10.79 7.01
C SER A 27 -2.25 9.94 8.27
N ASN A 28 -2.36 10.56 9.43
CA ASN A 28 -2.41 9.85 10.70
C ASN A 28 -3.82 9.34 11.00
N ASP A 29 -4.00 8.64 12.10
CA ASP A 29 -5.29 8.07 12.53
C ASP A 29 -6.38 9.13 12.79
N LYS A 30 -5.97 10.39 12.99
CA LYS A 30 -6.88 11.54 13.13
C LYS A 30 -7.28 12.18 11.80
N GLY A 31 -6.84 11.62 10.66
CA GLY A 31 -7.12 12.13 9.30
C GLY A 31 -6.31 13.39 8.94
N ILE A 32 -5.31 13.76 9.72
CA ILE A 32 -4.42 14.90 9.45
C ILE A 32 -3.36 14.46 8.44
N HIS A 33 -3.15 15.25 7.38
CA HIS A 33 -2.07 14.99 6.44
C HIS A 33 -0.71 15.22 7.10
N THR A 34 0.22 14.29 6.93
CA THR A 34 1.48 14.26 7.67
C THR A 34 2.74 14.10 6.80
N ASN A 35 2.58 13.85 5.50
CA ASN A 35 3.71 13.59 4.60
C ASN A 35 4.75 14.73 4.54
N ALA A 36 4.30 15.99 4.55
CA ALA A 36 5.23 17.13 4.55
C ALA A 36 5.99 17.25 5.86
N VAL A 37 5.30 17.09 7.00
CA VAL A 37 5.94 17.14 8.33
C VAL A 37 6.91 16.00 8.50
N TYR A 38 6.51 14.78 8.10
CA TYR A 38 7.37 13.60 8.14
C TYR A 38 8.63 13.78 7.30
N GLY A 39 8.46 14.19 6.03
CA GLY A 39 9.59 14.45 5.15
C GLY A 39 10.50 15.58 5.63
N PHE A 40 9.92 16.64 6.18
CA PHE A 40 10.67 17.75 6.76
C PHE A 40 11.47 17.29 7.99
N ALA A 41 10.86 16.51 8.88
CA ALA A 41 11.55 15.93 10.04
C ALA A 41 12.73 15.05 9.62
N MET A 42 12.55 14.21 8.61
CA MET A 42 13.62 13.36 8.04
C MET A 42 14.81 14.19 7.51
N ILE A 43 14.52 15.26 6.75
CA ILE A 43 15.56 16.17 6.24
C ILE A 43 16.27 16.86 7.39
N LEU A 44 15.52 17.35 8.36
CA LEU A 44 16.04 18.06 9.53
C LEU A 44 16.96 17.17 10.38
N MET A 45 16.50 15.97 10.72
CA MET A 45 17.30 15.01 11.50
C MET A 45 18.62 14.68 10.81
N LYS A 46 18.56 14.37 9.51
CA LYS A 46 19.75 14.08 8.71
C LYS A 46 20.70 15.29 8.67
N MET A 47 20.17 16.49 8.47
CA MET A 47 20.95 17.73 8.44
C MET A 47 21.68 17.98 9.76
N LEU A 48 21.01 17.75 10.90
CA LEU A 48 21.61 17.88 12.23
C LEU A 48 22.70 16.84 12.48
N GLU A 49 22.50 15.60 12.05
CA GLU A 49 23.49 14.51 12.13
C GLU A 49 24.76 14.81 11.30
N ASP A 50 24.56 15.21 10.03
CA ASP A 50 25.64 15.40 9.08
C ASP A 50 26.44 16.69 9.33
N GLU A 51 25.74 17.78 9.65
CA GLU A 51 26.34 19.11 9.72
C GLU A 51 26.79 19.53 11.13
N LYS A 52 26.17 19.01 12.17
CA LYS A 52 26.45 19.35 13.60
C LYS A 52 26.59 20.86 13.80
N PRO A 53 25.56 21.65 13.49
CA PRO A 53 25.63 23.10 13.52
C PRO A 53 25.83 23.61 14.94
N THR A 54 26.62 24.70 15.08
CA THR A 54 26.68 25.47 16.33
C THR A 54 25.61 26.56 16.38
N HIS A 55 25.12 26.99 15.20
CA HIS A 55 24.08 27.99 15.03
C HIS A 55 23.15 27.59 13.91
N MET A 56 21.86 27.85 14.07
CA MET A 56 20.87 27.44 13.08
C MET A 56 19.64 28.34 13.02
N LEU A 57 19.12 28.57 11.79
CA LEU A 57 17.86 29.30 11.61
C LEU A 57 17.13 28.72 10.40
N VAL A 58 15.79 28.64 10.52
CA VAL A 58 14.88 28.33 9.39
C VAL A 58 14.11 29.61 9.05
N ALA A 59 14.32 30.09 7.83
CA ALA A 59 13.63 31.27 7.29
C ALA A 59 12.33 30.86 6.59
N PHE A 60 11.29 31.66 6.76
CA PHE A 60 10.01 31.52 6.08
C PHE A 60 9.61 32.82 5.39
N ASP A 61 8.78 32.71 4.33
CA ASP A 61 8.13 33.85 3.72
C ASP A 61 6.98 34.34 4.59
N ALA A 62 6.96 35.62 4.95
CA ALA A 62 5.93 36.21 5.81
C ALA A 62 4.59 36.45 5.09
N GLY A 63 4.59 36.50 3.75
CA GLY A 63 3.39 36.82 2.99
C GLY A 63 3.57 36.69 1.48
N LYS A 64 2.56 37.12 0.72
CA LYS A 64 2.55 37.03 -0.75
C LYS A 64 3.15 38.24 -1.47
N THR A 65 3.23 39.37 -0.79
CA THR A 65 3.68 40.63 -1.38
C THR A 65 5.02 41.02 -0.81
N THR A 66 5.99 41.19 -1.67
CA THR A 66 7.36 41.61 -1.32
C THR A 66 7.70 42.94 -1.98
N PHE A 67 8.82 43.57 -1.60
CA PHE A 67 9.27 44.80 -2.24
C PHE A 67 9.47 44.66 -3.75
N ARG A 68 9.75 43.43 -4.24
CA ARG A 68 9.89 43.12 -5.67
C ARG A 68 8.61 43.38 -6.46
N HIS A 69 7.43 43.29 -5.85
CA HIS A 69 6.16 43.62 -6.48
C HIS A 69 6.02 45.14 -6.71
N GLY A 70 6.80 45.97 -6.02
CA GLY A 70 6.91 47.40 -6.30
C GLY A 70 7.64 47.66 -7.61
N THR A 71 8.65 46.87 -7.92
CA THR A 71 9.42 46.94 -9.17
C THR A 71 8.69 46.25 -10.33
N PHE A 72 8.07 45.11 -10.10
CA PHE A 72 7.33 44.36 -11.12
C PHE A 72 6.08 43.68 -10.51
N LYS A 73 4.91 44.21 -10.85
CA LYS A 73 3.61 43.77 -10.29
C LYS A 73 3.27 42.31 -10.54
N GLU A 74 3.77 41.76 -11.65
CA GLU A 74 3.51 40.37 -12.06
C GLU A 74 4.55 39.39 -11.52
N TYR A 75 5.48 39.81 -10.65
CA TYR A 75 6.45 38.97 -10.00
C TYR A 75 5.75 37.83 -9.25
N LYS A 76 6.17 36.60 -9.51
CA LYS A 76 5.54 35.35 -8.98
C LYS A 76 4.04 35.20 -9.33
N GLY A 77 3.50 35.98 -10.28
CA GLY A 77 2.08 36.02 -10.64
C GLY A 77 1.52 34.71 -11.21
N GLY A 78 2.37 33.81 -11.71
CA GLY A 78 1.99 32.50 -12.27
C GLY A 78 2.04 31.35 -11.26
N ARG A 79 2.46 31.55 -10.02
CA ARG A 79 2.57 30.49 -9.03
C ARG A 79 1.22 29.92 -8.64
N GLN A 80 1.10 28.59 -8.66
CA GLN A 80 -0.10 27.91 -8.18
C GLN A 80 -0.28 28.15 -6.67
N LYS A 81 -1.53 28.14 -6.22
CA LYS A 81 -1.83 28.23 -4.78
C LYS A 81 -1.22 27.04 -4.06
N THR A 82 -0.71 27.28 -2.85
CA THR A 82 -0.26 26.22 -1.96
C THR A 82 -1.36 25.18 -1.79
N PRO A 83 -1.07 23.88 -1.97
CA PRO A 83 -2.05 22.84 -1.73
C PRO A 83 -2.66 22.96 -0.32
N PRO A 84 -3.98 22.81 -0.18
CA PRO A 84 -4.62 22.87 1.14
C PRO A 84 -3.99 21.89 2.14
N GLU A 85 -3.63 20.69 1.66
CA GLU A 85 -3.01 19.62 2.45
C GLU A 85 -1.61 20.00 2.94
N LEU A 86 -0.86 20.81 2.22
CA LEU A 86 0.42 21.36 2.69
C LEU A 86 0.19 22.52 3.67
N SER A 87 -0.79 23.39 3.38
CA SER A 87 -1.13 24.50 4.26
C SER A 87 -1.55 24.03 5.66
N GLU A 88 -2.26 22.89 5.73
CA GLU A 88 -2.66 22.24 6.98
C GLU A 88 -1.45 21.79 7.81
N GLN A 89 -0.36 21.40 7.15
CA GLN A 89 0.84 20.87 7.79
C GLN A 89 1.86 21.94 8.22
N MET A 90 1.77 23.14 7.70
CA MET A 90 2.73 24.22 8.06
C MET A 90 2.79 24.56 9.56
N PRO A 91 1.66 24.59 10.31
CA PRO A 91 1.72 24.77 11.76
C PRO A 91 2.52 23.67 12.47
N PHE A 92 2.36 22.42 12.10
CA PHE A 92 3.09 21.30 12.69
C PHE A 92 4.60 21.34 12.38
N ILE A 93 4.99 21.83 11.18
CA ILE A 93 6.40 22.07 10.85
C ILE A 93 7.00 23.14 11.79
N ARG A 94 6.24 24.21 12.07
CA ARG A 94 6.68 25.27 13.00
C ARG A 94 6.78 24.75 14.44
N GLU A 95 5.82 23.97 14.89
CA GLU A 95 5.82 23.33 16.21
C GLU A 95 7.00 22.35 16.36
N LEU A 96 7.29 21.58 15.29
CA LEU A 96 8.45 20.71 15.25
C LEU A 96 9.76 21.48 15.41
N LEU A 97 9.92 22.62 14.72
CA LEU A 97 11.10 23.47 14.86
C LEU A 97 11.23 24.05 16.29
N ASP A 98 10.11 24.43 16.89
CA ASP A 98 10.10 24.92 18.29
C ASP A 98 10.55 23.80 19.25
N ALA A 99 10.10 22.56 19.05
CA ALA A 99 10.53 21.39 19.83
C ALA A 99 12.02 21.04 19.61
N TYR A 100 12.51 21.24 18.38
CA TYR A 100 13.94 21.12 18.06
C TYR A 100 14.77 22.29 18.57
N GLN A 101 14.16 23.31 19.20
CA GLN A 101 14.81 24.54 19.68
C GLN A 101 15.58 25.27 18.57
N ILE A 102 15.08 25.20 17.35
CA ILE A 102 15.65 25.85 16.18
C ILE A 102 14.95 27.19 15.96
N SER A 103 15.71 28.26 15.92
CA SER A 103 15.20 29.59 15.62
C SER A 103 14.54 29.63 14.24
N ARG A 104 13.34 30.19 14.19
CA ARG A 104 12.64 30.46 12.94
C ARG A 104 12.37 31.95 12.82
N TYR A 105 12.44 32.44 11.57
CA TYR A 105 12.30 33.87 11.31
C TYR A 105 11.56 34.14 10.01
N GLU A 106 10.73 35.14 10.01
CA GLU A 106 10.04 35.68 8.85
C GLU A 106 9.99 37.20 8.93
N LEU A 107 10.08 37.89 7.80
CA LEU A 107 10.09 39.37 7.76
C LEU A 107 9.11 39.85 6.71
N GLU A 108 8.17 40.72 7.09
CA GLU A 108 7.22 41.31 6.16
C GLU A 108 7.93 42.04 5.02
N GLN A 109 7.42 41.92 3.80
CA GLN A 109 7.94 42.46 2.55
C GLN A 109 9.26 41.88 2.04
N TYR A 110 9.87 40.93 2.76
CA TYR A 110 11.08 40.22 2.35
C TYR A 110 10.81 38.73 2.20
N GLU A 111 11.60 38.08 1.37
CA GLU A 111 11.55 36.65 1.16
C GLU A 111 12.53 35.92 2.09
N ALA A 112 12.32 34.62 2.30
CA ALA A 112 13.24 33.77 3.06
C ALA A 112 14.68 33.86 2.52
N ASP A 113 14.83 34.00 1.21
CA ASP A 113 16.12 34.14 0.51
C ASP A 113 16.88 35.39 0.94
N ASP A 114 16.15 36.52 1.14
CA ASP A 114 16.77 37.80 1.58
C ASP A 114 17.23 37.72 3.06
N ILE A 115 16.48 37.03 3.89
CA ILE A 115 16.85 36.74 5.28
C ILE A 115 18.12 35.88 5.29
N ILE A 116 18.12 34.79 4.51
CA ILE A 116 19.26 33.87 4.39
C ILE A 116 20.48 34.58 3.85
N GLY A 117 20.35 35.38 2.79
CA GLY A 117 21.45 36.13 2.20
C GLY A 117 22.07 37.15 3.19
N THR A 118 21.24 37.84 3.95
CA THR A 118 21.68 38.83 4.96
C THR A 118 22.44 38.15 6.10
N LEU A 119 21.89 37.03 6.63
CA LEU A 119 22.53 36.29 7.72
C LEU A 119 23.83 35.59 7.25
N ALA A 120 23.84 35.02 6.04
CA ALA A 120 25.04 34.40 5.50
C ALA A 120 26.18 35.43 5.41
N LYS A 121 25.91 36.57 4.81
CA LYS A 121 26.91 37.64 4.71
C LYS A 121 27.39 38.21 6.05
N SER A 122 26.50 38.31 7.03
CA SER A 122 26.85 38.70 8.39
C SER A 122 27.73 37.66 9.08
N ALA A 123 27.36 36.37 8.96
CA ALA A 123 28.10 35.27 9.55
C ALA A 123 29.51 35.09 8.96
N GLU A 124 29.68 35.33 7.65
CA GLU A 124 31.00 35.34 7.01
C GLU A 124 31.92 36.40 7.63
N LYS A 125 31.40 37.59 7.90
CA LYS A 125 32.20 38.66 8.55
C LYS A 125 32.62 38.28 9.96
N ASP A 126 31.82 37.47 10.64
CA ASP A 126 32.10 36.96 11.97
C ASP A 126 32.94 35.67 11.97
N GLY A 127 33.37 35.21 10.80
CA GLY A 127 34.28 34.08 10.62
C GLY A 127 33.60 32.70 10.71
N PHE A 128 32.29 32.61 10.49
CA PHE A 128 31.56 31.36 10.45
C PHE A 128 31.77 30.64 9.14
N GLU A 129 31.71 29.30 9.18
CA GLU A 129 31.38 28.47 8.04
C GLU A 129 29.86 28.47 7.90
N VAL A 130 29.34 28.76 6.71
CA VAL A 130 27.91 28.87 6.47
C VAL A 130 27.45 27.77 5.52
N LYS A 131 26.37 27.08 5.86
CA LYS A 131 25.66 26.17 4.95
C LYS A 131 24.22 26.60 4.77
N VAL A 132 23.80 26.74 3.52
CA VAL A 132 22.45 27.14 3.14
C VAL A 132 21.74 25.94 2.52
N PHE A 133 20.61 25.51 3.06
CA PHE A 133 19.79 24.42 2.53
C PHE A 133 18.52 24.95 1.90
N SER A 134 18.30 24.66 0.61
CA SER A 134 17.09 25.01 -0.13
C SER A 134 16.86 24.07 -1.31
N GLY A 135 15.68 24.12 -1.90
CA GLY A 135 15.40 23.55 -3.23
C GLY A 135 15.56 24.58 -4.35
N ASP A 136 15.78 25.84 -4.02
CA ASP A 136 15.91 26.94 -4.98
C ASP A 136 17.38 27.18 -5.38
N LYS A 137 17.62 27.08 -6.69
CA LYS A 137 18.94 27.29 -7.26
C LYS A 137 19.39 28.75 -7.27
N ASP A 138 18.48 29.69 -7.10
CA ASP A 138 18.81 31.11 -7.09
C ASP A 138 19.72 31.46 -5.91
N LEU A 139 19.61 30.72 -4.81
CA LEU A 139 20.50 30.84 -3.66
C LEU A 139 21.97 30.47 -3.97
N THR A 140 22.24 29.82 -5.10
CA THR A 140 23.64 29.53 -5.52
C THR A 140 24.45 30.78 -5.78
N GLN A 141 23.80 31.94 -5.99
CA GLN A 141 24.46 33.25 -6.05
C GLN A 141 25.20 33.62 -4.75
N LEU A 142 24.81 33.01 -3.62
CA LEU A 142 25.41 33.26 -2.30
C LEU A 142 26.67 32.42 -2.03
N ALA A 143 27.03 31.51 -2.92
CA ALA A 143 28.21 30.64 -2.71
C ALA A 143 29.49 31.45 -2.67
N THR A 144 30.27 31.25 -1.61
CA THR A 144 31.61 31.84 -1.39
C THR A 144 32.57 30.80 -0.82
N ASP A 145 33.82 31.16 -0.55
CA ASP A 145 34.77 30.26 0.14
C ASP A 145 34.31 29.86 1.56
N GLN A 146 33.41 30.61 2.15
CA GLN A 146 32.88 30.39 3.51
C GLN A 146 31.42 29.91 3.49
N THR A 147 30.68 30.15 2.41
CA THR A 147 29.26 29.77 2.26
C THR A 147 29.10 28.70 1.17
N THR A 148 28.62 27.52 1.58
CA THR A 148 28.23 26.44 0.68
C THR A 148 26.71 26.37 0.57
N VAL A 149 26.16 26.30 -0.64
CA VAL A 149 24.72 26.18 -0.86
C VAL A 149 24.39 24.73 -1.21
N ALA A 150 23.52 24.11 -0.41
CA ALA A 150 23.07 22.73 -0.52
C ALA A 150 21.68 22.68 -1.16
N ILE A 151 21.60 22.26 -2.43
CA ILE A 151 20.35 22.19 -3.19
C ILE A 151 19.81 20.76 -3.19
N THR A 152 18.59 20.59 -2.70
CA THR A 152 17.89 19.28 -2.72
C THR A 152 17.50 18.91 -4.15
N ARG A 153 17.83 17.68 -4.61
CA ARG A 153 17.57 17.20 -5.99
C ARG A 153 16.35 16.28 -6.11
N LYS A 154 16.53 14.99 -5.85
CA LYS A 154 15.45 13.98 -5.93
C LYS A 154 15.21 13.35 -4.57
N GLY A 155 13.92 13.14 -4.22
CA GLY A 155 13.60 12.59 -2.90
C GLY A 155 13.94 13.54 -1.76
N ILE A 156 14.17 12.99 -0.58
CA ILE A 156 14.35 13.75 0.68
C ILE A 156 15.82 13.95 1.00
N THR A 157 16.71 13.07 0.53
CA THR A 157 18.10 12.96 1.00
C THR A 157 19.17 13.24 -0.06
N ASP A 158 18.81 13.44 -1.31
CA ASP A 158 19.76 13.71 -2.41
C ASP A 158 20.03 15.22 -2.50
N VAL A 159 21.26 15.63 -2.14
CA VAL A 159 21.68 17.03 -2.03
C VAL A 159 22.90 17.29 -2.90
N GLU A 160 22.88 18.35 -3.69
CA GLU A 160 24.04 18.84 -4.48
C GLU A 160 24.62 20.08 -3.81
N PHE A 161 25.91 20.06 -3.54
CA PHE A 161 26.63 21.17 -2.90
C PHE A 161 27.22 22.12 -3.93
N TYR A 162 26.92 23.39 -3.82
CA TYR A 162 27.42 24.47 -4.65
C TYR A 162 28.44 25.30 -3.88
N THR A 163 29.68 25.14 -4.30
CA THR A 163 30.79 26.05 -3.97
C THR A 163 31.08 26.93 -5.17
N PRO A 164 31.92 28.00 -5.05
CA PRO A 164 32.34 28.78 -6.24
C PRO A 164 32.92 27.93 -7.35
N GLU A 165 33.73 26.91 -7.00
CA GLU A 165 34.33 25.98 -7.98
C GLU A 165 33.24 25.16 -8.70
N HIS A 166 32.24 24.64 -7.96
CA HIS A 166 31.16 23.86 -8.55
C HIS A 166 30.26 24.70 -9.46
N VAL A 167 29.97 25.95 -9.10
CA VAL A 167 29.29 26.92 -9.98
C VAL A 167 30.07 27.15 -11.25
N GLN A 168 31.40 27.33 -11.13
CA GLN A 168 32.29 27.53 -12.27
C GLN A 168 32.35 26.28 -13.17
N GLU A 169 32.44 25.11 -12.62
CA GLU A 169 32.41 23.84 -13.38
C GLU A 169 31.11 23.66 -14.15
N LYS A 170 30.01 23.94 -13.49
CA LYS A 170 28.65 23.66 -14.02
C LYS A 170 28.18 24.68 -15.05
N TYR A 171 28.37 25.95 -14.77
CA TYR A 171 27.91 27.07 -15.61
C TYR A 171 29.02 27.79 -16.36
N GLY A 172 30.26 27.63 -15.92
CA GLY A 172 31.38 28.44 -16.42
C GLY A 172 31.29 29.91 -16.02
N LEU A 173 30.59 30.18 -14.92
CA LEU A 173 30.34 31.50 -14.33
C LEU A 173 30.72 31.51 -12.86
N ARG A 174 31.00 32.70 -12.31
CA ARG A 174 31.12 32.87 -10.85
C ARG A 174 29.72 32.94 -10.21
N PRO A 175 29.58 32.63 -8.90
CA PRO A 175 28.30 32.75 -8.17
C PRO A 175 27.61 34.10 -8.38
N ASP A 176 28.33 35.20 -8.27
CA ASP A 176 27.80 36.55 -8.49
C ASP A 176 27.25 36.82 -9.89
N GLN A 177 27.63 36.02 -10.88
CA GLN A 177 27.10 36.12 -12.26
C GLN A 177 25.80 35.32 -12.50
N ILE A 178 25.29 34.56 -11.51
CA ILE A 178 24.02 33.86 -11.62
C ILE A 178 22.88 34.86 -11.76
N ILE A 179 22.94 36.00 -11.06
CA ILE A 179 21.95 37.07 -11.22
C ILE A 179 21.98 37.69 -12.62
N ASP A 180 23.17 37.87 -13.20
CA ASP A 180 23.33 38.32 -14.58
C ASP A 180 22.73 37.33 -15.58
N MET A 181 22.97 36.05 -15.37
CA MET A 181 22.39 34.98 -16.20
C MET A 181 20.85 35.05 -16.14
N LYS A 182 20.25 35.19 -14.95
CA LYS A 182 18.82 35.33 -14.76
C LYS A 182 18.29 36.66 -15.33
N GLY A 183 19.03 37.75 -15.25
CA GLY A 183 18.69 39.03 -15.89
C GLY A 183 18.53 38.92 -17.40
N LEU A 184 19.38 38.11 -18.04
CA LEU A 184 19.33 37.88 -19.49
C LEU A 184 18.27 36.84 -19.89
N MET A 185 18.25 35.68 -19.25
CA MET A 185 17.36 34.58 -19.66
C MET A 185 15.96 34.64 -19.06
N GLY A 186 15.77 35.41 -17.98
CA GLY A 186 14.58 35.40 -17.18
C GLY A 186 14.45 34.18 -16.30
N ASP A 187 13.33 34.10 -15.56
CA ASP A 187 12.94 32.93 -14.79
C ASP A 187 11.43 32.72 -14.86
N SER A 188 11.03 31.60 -15.46
CA SER A 188 9.61 31.25 -15.60
C SER A 188 8.94 30.86 -14.29
N SER A 189 9.69 30.41 -13.28
CA SER A 189 9.16 30.03 -11.98
C SER A 189 8.76 31.24 -11.16
N ASP A 190 9.47 32.35 -11.29
CA ASP A 190 9.23 33.60 -10.62
C ASP A 190 8.61 34.68 -11.52
N ASN A 191 8.28 34.28 -12.76
CA ASN A 191 7.73 35.16 -13.77
C ASN A 191 8.64 36.39 -14.06
N ILE A 192 9.96 36.15 -14.01
CA ILE A 192 10.97 37.17 -14.38
C ILE A 192 11.15 37.11 -15.90
N PRO A 193 10.92 38.24 -16.62
CA PRO A 193 10.79 38.19 -18.08
C PRO A 193 12.09 37.94 -18.84
N GLY A 194 13.23 38.47 -18.37
CA GLY A 194 14.50 38.39 -19.11
C GLY A 194 14.45 39.09 -20.47
N VAL A 195 15.37 38.75 -21.36
CA VAL A 195 15.39 39.20 -22.75
C VAL A 195 14.74 38.14 -23.65
N PRO A 196 13.65 38.45 -24.38
CA PRO A 196 12.93 37.48 -25.20
C PRO A 196 13.82 36.75 -26.22
N GLY A 197 13.85 35.41 -26.11
CA GLY A 197 14.65 34.54 -26.97
C GLY A 197 16.12 34.40 -26.58
N VAL A 198 16.53 34.91 -25.43
CA VAL A 198 17.80 34.59 -24.78
C VAL A 198 17.56 33.47 -23.78
N GLY A 199 18.10 32.31 -24.08
CA GLY A 199 18.07 31.15 -23.15
C GLY A 199 19.40 30.99 -22.41
N GLU A 200 19.47 30.05 -21.46
CA GLU A 200 20.63 29.79 -20.60
C GLU A 200 21.96 29.72 -21.37
N LYS A 201 22.05 28.92 -22.45
CA LYS A 201 23.27 28.79 -23.23
C LYS A 201 23.76 30.12 -23.86
N THR A 202 22.83 30.94 -24.32
CA THR A 202 23.13 32.25 -24.91
C THR A 202 23.56 33.23 -23.83
N ALA A 203 22.85 33.26 -22.68
CA ALA A 203 23.20 34.08 -21.53
C ALA A 203 24.61 33.75 -21.02
N ILE A 204 24.91 32.46 -20.81
CA ILE A 204 26.25 32.01 -20.38
C ILE A 204 27.33 32.44 -21.39
N LYS A 205 27.10 32.28 -22.70
CA LYS A 205 28.04 32.70 -23.74
C LYS A 205 28.34 34.21 -23.68
N LEU A 206 27.30 35.00 -23.51
CA LEU A 206 27.41 36.46 -23.41
C LEU A 206 28.20 36.86 -22.14
N LEU A 207 27.88 36.26 -21.01
CA LEU A 207 28.52 36.57 -19.72
C LEU A 207 29.99 36.13 -19.66
N LYS A 208 30.37 35.08 -20.39
CA LYS A 208 31.81 34.70 -20.55
C LYS A 208 32.59 35.75 -21.33
N GLN A 209 31.93 36.51 -22.22
CA GLN A 209 32.55 37.55 -23.03
C GLN A 209 32.50 38.93 -22.35
N PHE A 210 31.35 39.29 -21.77
CA PHE A 210 31.12 40.65 -21.29
C PHE A 210 31.07 40.76 -19.74
N HIS A 211 31.05 39.64 -19.02
CA HIS A 211 31.15 39.50 -17.56
C HIS A 211 29.94 39.93 -16.75
N SER A 212 29.16 40.96 -17.19
CA SER A 212 27.93 41.36 -16.53
C SER A 212 26.88 41.87 -17.53
N VAL A 213 25.63 42.00 -17.11
CA VAL A 213 24.56 42.59 -17.94
C VAL A 213 24.88 44.02 -18.31
N GLU A 214 25.37 44.82 -17.36
CA GLU A 214 25.71 46.24 -17.59
C GLU A 214 26.80 46.36 -18.66
N LYS A 215 27.91 45.64 -18.55
CA LYS A 215 28.98 45.66 -19.53
C LYS A 215 28.56 45.16 -20.90
N LEU A 216 27.68 44.15 -20.94
CA LEU A 216 27.10 43.67 -22.18
C LEU A 216 26.25 44.77 -22.87
N LEU A 217 25.43 45.49 -22.10
CA LEU A 217 24.59 46.55 -22.60
C LEU A 217 25.35 47.82 -23.03
N GLU A 218 26.50 48.06 -22.43
CA GLU A 218 27.44 49.09 -22.87
C GLU A 218 28.19 48.72 -24.16
N SER A 219 28.32 47.42 -24.44
CA SER A 219 29.12 46.91 -25.58
C SER A 219 28.23 46.10 -26.57
N ILE A 220 26.98 46.45 -26.74
CA ILE A 220 26.04 45.79 -27.64
C ILE A 220 26.58 45.67 -29.09
N ASP A 221 27.35 46.66 -29.51
CA ASP A 221 27.96 46.67 -30.88
C ASP A 221 28.96 45.53 -31.11
N GLU A 222 29.53 44.99 -30.05
CA GLU A 222 30.46 43.83 -30.08
C GLU A 222 29.77 42.48 -30.08
N VAL A 223 28.46 42.43 -29.85
CA VAL A 223 27.66 41.20 -29.82
C VAL A 223 27.51 40.65 -31.25
N SER A 224 27.73 39.37 -31.43
CA SER A 224 27.54 38.74 -32.74
C SER A 224 26.03 38.41 -32.98
N GLY A 225 25.56 38.80 -34.16
CA GLY A 225 24.21 38.50 -34.60
C GLY A 225 23.21 39.68 -34.52
N LYS A 226 22.76 40.16 -35.68
CA LYS A 226 21.89 41.34 -35.80
C LYS A 226 20.66 41.28 -34.96
N LYS A 227 19.89 40.16 -35.01
CA LYS A 227 18.68 39.97 -34.24
C LYS A 227 18.88 39.97 -32.71
N LEU A 228 20.02 39.48 -32.26
CA LEU A 228 20.35 39.46 -30.83
C LEU A 228 20.69 40.88 -30.34
N LYS A 229 21.43 41.67 -31.14
CA LYS A 229 21.72 43.08 -30.85
C LYS A 229 20.44 43.89 -30.71
N GLU A 230 19.57 43.80 -31.73
CA GLU A 230 18.29 44.48 -31.75
C GLU A 230 17.43 44.16 -30.49
N LYS A 231 17.40 42.89 -30.08
CA LYS A 231 16.68 42.48 -28.88
C LYS A 231 17.30 43.00 -27.58
N LEU A 232 18.63 42.94 -27.48
CA LEU A 232 19.34 43.46 -26.31
C LEU A 232 19.15 44.98 -26.17
N GLU A 233 19.08 45.68 -27.24
CA GLU A 233 18.84 47.12 -27.27
C GLU A 233 17.37 47.46 -26.91
N GLU A 234 16.39 46.71 -27.49
CA GLU A 234 14.98 46.85 -27.24
C GLU A 234 14.58 46.52 -25.79
N PHE A 235 15.17 45.48 -25.22
CA PHE A 235 14.83 44.97 -23.89
C PHE A 235 15.88 45.31 -22.83
N LYS A 236 16.68 46.36 -23.03
CA LYS A 236 17.75 46.78 -22.14
C LYS A 236 17.27 46.99 -20.70
N ASP A 237 16.24 47.80 -20.52
CA ASP A 237 15.67 48.12 -19.20
C ASP A 237 15.04 46.86 -18.54
N GLN A 238 14.45 45.99 -19.35
CA GLN A 238 13.89 44.71 -18.85
C GLN A 238 14.96 43.75 -18.36
N ALA A 239 16.11 43.68 -19.03
CA ALA A 239 17.25 42.87 -18.56
C ALA A 239 17.77 43.37 -17.23
N LEU A 240 17.93 44.70 -17.05
CA LEU A 240 18.36 45.27 -15.76
C LEU A 240 17.35 45.05 -14.64
N MET A 241 16.05 45.27 -14.91
CA MET A 241 14.96 44.97 -14.00
C MET A 241 14.95 43.46 -13.62
N SER A 242 15.11 42.59 -14.60
CA SER A 242 15.16 41.15 -14.36
C SER A 242 16.33 40.73 -13.50
N LYS A 243 17.51 41.34 -13.66
CA LYS A 243 18.67 41.15 -12.80
C LYS A 243 18.37 41.64 -11.37
N GLU A 244 17.76 42.80 -11.19
CA GLU A 244 17.36 43.34 -9.89
C GLU A 244 16.39 42.38 -9.17
N LEU A 245 15.38 41.88 -9.88
CA LEU A 245 14.41 40.94 -9.33
C LEU A 245 15.03 39.59 -8.90
N ALA A 246 16.04 39.12 -9.64
CA ALA A 246 16.77 37.86 -9.33
C ALA A 246 17.82 38.03 -8.22
N THR A 247 18.16 39.27 -7.86
CA THR A 247 19.17 39.56 -6.83
C THR A 247 18.61 39.37 -5.42
N ILE A 248 19.27 38.50 -4.65
CA ILE A 248 18.97 38.32 -3.23
C ILE A 248 19.55 39.48 -2.45
N MET A 249 18.71 40.12 -1.63
CA MET A 249 19.15 41.19 -0.76
C MET A 249 19.99 40.64 0.38
N THR A 250 21.13 41.26 0.66
CA THR A 250 22.07 40.82 1.70
C THR A 250 22.25 41.82 2.82
N ASP A 251 21.36 42.80 2.90
CA ASP A 251 21.30 43.88 3.90
C ASP A 251 19.85 44.19 4.30
N ALA A 252 18.99 43.19 4.28
CA ALA A 252 17.61 43.31 4.78
C ALA A 252 17.57 43.72 6.23
N PRO A 253 16.57 44.51 6.67
CA PRO A 253 16.49 45.06 8.08
C PRO A 253 16.02 43.97 9.04
N ILE A 254 16.77 42.92 9.20
CA ILE A 254 16.49 41.83 10.14
C ILE A 254 16.85 42.24 11.57
N GLU A 255 16.03 41.80 12.54
CA GLU A 255 16.25 42.06 13.96
C GLU A 255 17.04 40.94 14.65
N VAL A 256 17.31 39.85 13.92
CA VAL A 256 18.04 38.68 14.44
C VAL A 256 19.51 38.77 14.15
N SER A 257 20.36 38.55 15.16
CA SER A 257 21.81 38.48 15.01
C SER A 257 22.30 37.04 14.97
N VAL A 258 23.40 36.79 14.26
CA VAL A 258 24.02 35.46 14.18
C VAL A 258 24.36 34.90 15.56
N SER A 259 24.81 35.71 16.48
CA SER A 259 25.12 35.31 17.87
C SER A 259 23.89 34.85 18.67
N GLY A 260 22.70 35.29 18.31
CA GLY A 260 21.45 34.83 18.92
C GLY A 260 20.89 33.51 18.37
N LEU A 261 21.57 32.89 17.41
CA LEU A 261 21.11 31.65 16.73
C LEU A 261 21.81 30.39 17.25
N GLU A 262 22.42 30.46 18.43
CA GLU A 262 23.13 29.32 19.00
C GLU A 262 22.21 28.12 19.15
N TYR A 263 22.63 26.95 18.63
CA TYR A 263 21.91 25.71 18.72
C TYR A 263 22.54 24.77 19.74
N GLN A 264 21.83 24.46 20.79
CA GLN A 264 22.30 23.63 21.90
C GLN A 264 21.70 22.23 21.96
N GLY A 265 20.97 21.83 20.89
CA GLY A 265 20.25 20.56 20.82
C GLY A 265 18.74 20.79 20.96
N PHE A 266 18.01 19.71 21.05
CA PHE A 266 16.54 19.73 21.01
C PHE A 266 15.91 19.20 22.31
N ASN A 267 14.66 19.60 22.56
CA ASN A 267 13.86 19.06 23.64
C ASN A 267 13.29 17.71 23.24
N ARG A 268 13.94 16.63 23.69
CA ARG A 268 13.59 15.26 23.30
C ARG A 268 12.14 14.90 23.63
N GLU A 269 11.66 15.25 24.81
CA GLU A 269 10.29 14.93 25.25
C GLU A 269 9.24 15.58 24.34
N GLN A 270 9.46 16.85 23.95
CA GLN A 270 8.54 17.56 23.06
C GLN A 270 8.56 16.99 21.65
N VAL A 271 9.72 16.63 21.10
CA VAL A 271 9.83 15.99 19.78
C VAL A 271 9.11 14.64 19.77
N ILE A 272 9.29 13.84 20.80
CA ILE A 272 8.60 12.56 21.00
C ILE A 272 7.09 12.75 21.06
N ALA A 273 6.61 13.74 21.84
CA ALA A 273 5.18 14.04 21.94
C ALA A 273 4.58 14.39 20.57
N ILE A 274 5.27 15.20 19.77
CA ILE A 274 4.85 15.55 18.40
C ILE A 274 4.86 14.31 17.50
N PHE A 275 5.90 13.47 17.54
CA PHE A 275 5.98 12.29 16.72
C PHE A 275 4.92 11.25 17.08
N LYS A 276 4.59 11.10 18.36
CA LYS A 276 3.48 10.26 18.83
C LYS A 276 2.13 10.81 18.36
N ASP A 277 1.89 12.10 18.49
CA ASP A 277 0.63 12.73 18.05
C ASP A 277 0.40 12.64 16.54
N LEU A 278 1.49 12.70 15.75
CA LEU A 278 1.45 12.58 14.30
C LEU A 278 1.58 11.13 13.77
N GLY A 279 1.82 10.15 14.64
CA GLY A 279 1.95 8.74 14.25
C GLY A 279 3.27 8.39 13.55
N PHE A 280 4.37 9.07 13.86
CA PHE A 280 5.69 8.90 13.23
C PHE A 280 6.54 7.81 13.88
N ASN A 281 6.03 6.57 13.88
CA ASN A 281 6.67 5.44 14.56
C ASN A 281 8.13 5.25 14.12
N THR A 282 8.43 5.27 12.83
CA THR A 282 9.80 5.14 12.29
C THR A 282 10.75 6.25 12.77
N LEU A 283 10.25 7.47 13.00
CA LEU A 283 11.08 8.55 13.53
C LEU A 283 11.29 8.44 15.04
N LEU A 284 10.31 7.89 15.76
CA LEU A 284 10.44 7.52 17.16
C LEU A 284 11.52 6.45 17.33
N GLU A 285 11.50 5.41 16.49
CA GLU A 285 12.54 4.38 16.41
C GLU A 285 13.92 4.99 16.20
N ARG A 286 14.04 5.93 15.30
CA ARG A 286 15.29 6.60 14.97
C ARG A 286 15.82 7.52 16.08
N LEU A 287 14.93 8.06 16.92
CA LEU A 287 15.32 8.79 18.13
C LEU A 287 15.73 7.86 19.28
N GLY A 288 15.65 6.52 19.08
CA GLY A 288 15.85 5.54 20.16
C GLY A 288 14.66 5.53 21.11
N GLU A 289 13.49 5.92 20.62
CA GLU A 289 12.20 5.63 21.19
C GLU A 289 11.41 4.76 20.19
N ASP A 290 11.80 3.55 20.13
CA ASP A 290 10.87 2.48 19.86
C ASP A 290 9.87 2.48 20.98
N GLY A 291 8.77 3.11 21.01
CA GLY A 291 7.81 2.93 22.09
C GLY A 291 8.33 2.24 23.37
N VAL A 292 9.56 1.94 23.35
CA VAL A 292 10.48 1.55 24.39
C VAL A 292 11.29 2.78 24.66
N GLU A 293 11.22 3.33 25.88
CA GLU A 293 12.40 3.98 26.46
C GLU A 293 13.61 3.29 25.83
N ALA A 294 14.54 4.07 25.18
CA ALA A 294 15.83 3.50 24.85
C ALA A 294 16.22 2.75 26.10
N GLU A 295 16.22 1.46 26.03
CA GLU A 295 16.66 0.65 27.13
C GLU A 295 18.00 1.26 27.56
N GLN A 296 17.96 2.16 28.57
CA GLN A 296 18.61 1.68 29.76
C GLN A 296 18.08 0.28 29.91
N ASP A 297 18.90 -0.70 29.52
CA ASP A 297 18.77 -2.08 29.90
C ASP A 297 17.69 -2.31 31.00
N GLN A 298 16.39 -2.08 30.70
CA GLN A 298 15.37 -2.82 31.35
C GLN A 298 15.49 -4.18 30.68
N SER A 299 16.48 -4.93 31.13
CA SER A 299 16.48 -6.36 31.01
C SER A 299 15.02 -6.76 31.24
N LEU A 300 14.35 -7.28 30.19
CA LEU A 300 13.03 -7.88 30.33
C LEU A 300 13.07 -8.65 31.65
N GLU A 301 12.11 -8.45 32.54
CA GLU A 301 12.12 -9.10 33.85
C GLU A 301 12.56 -10.54 33.71
N GLU A 302 13.53 -10.98 34.50
CA GLU A 302 14.10 -12.32 34.43
C GLU A 302 12.96 -13.33 34.58
N ILE A 303 12.80 -14.23 33.63
CA ILE A 303 11.78 -15.28 33.68
C ILE A 303 12.44 -16.61 33.94
N ASP A 304 11.77 -17.45 34.72
CA ASP A 304 12.22 -18.83 34.97
C ASP A 304 11.77 -19.73 33.81
N VAL A 305 12.71 -20.03 32.90
CA VAL A 305 12.49 -20.92 31.75
C VAL A 305 13.00 -22.30 32.05
N LYS A 306 12.12 -23.29 32.03
CA LYS A 306 12.48 -24.69 32.22
C LYS A 306 12.59 -25.42 30.88
N THR A 307 13.80 -25.79 30.48
CA THR A 307 14.00 -26.65 29.31
C THR A 307 13.65 -28.09 29.66
N VAL A 308 12.75 -28.70 28.92
CA VAL A 308 12.21 -30.02 29.12
C VAL A 308 12.61 -30.95 27.98
N THR A 309 13.42 -31.95 28.26
CA THR A 309 13.84 -32.97 27.27
C THR A 309 13.11 -34.28 27.45
N ASP A 310 12.51 -34.53 28.62
CA ASP A 310 11.65 -35.68 28.92
C ASP A 310 10.26 -35.15 29.28
N VAL A 311 9.33 -35.22 28.31
CA VAL A 311 8.01 -34.63 28.43
C VAL A 311 7.10 -35.53 29.26
N THR A 312 6.59 -34.99 30.36
CA THR A 312 5.68 -35.69 31.30
C THR A 312 4.32 -34.97 31.35
N SER A 313 3.28 -35.71 31.78
CA SER A 313 1.90 -35.20 31.79
C SER A 313 1.64 -34.07 32.79
N ASP A 314 2.49 -33.94 33.81
CA ASP A 314 2.35 -32.95 34.89
C ASP A 314 2.61 -31.50 34.42
N ILE A 315 3.32 -31.33 33.35
CA ILE A 315 3.54 -30.01 32.72
C ILE A 315 2.54 -29.69 31.61
N LEU A 316 1.78 -30.67 31.14
CA LEU A 316 0.82 -30.57 30.02
C LEU A 316 -0.63 -30.42 30.52
N VAL A 317 -0.89 -29.34 31.25
CA VAL A 317 -2.22 -29.08 31.81
C VAL A 317 -3.03 -28.14 30.93
N SER A 318 -4.32 -28.07 31.18
CA SER A 318 -5.27 -27.26 30.41
C SER A 318 -5.89 -26.18 31.31
N PRO A 319 -6.02 -24.93 30.84
CA PRO A 319 -5.56 -24.42 29.53
C PRO A 319 -4.07 -24.08 29.54
N SER A 320 -3.45 -24.05 28.34
CA SER A 320 -2.07 -23.65 28.16
C SER A 320 -1.89 -22.68 26.99
N ALA A 321 -1.08 -21.65 27.17
CA ALA A 321 -0.53 -20.89 26.03
C ALA A 321 0.53 -21.76 25.35
N PHE A 322 0.44 -21.93 24.05
CA PHE A 322 1.22 -22.88 23.26
C PHE A 322 1.81 -22.21 22.01
N VAL A 323 3.11 -22.31 21.86
CA VAL A 323 3.85 -21.78 20.70
C VAL A 323 4.47 -22.92 19.91
N VAL A 324 4.30 -22.91 18.62
CA VAL A 324 4.94 -23.76 17.62
C VAL A 324 5.83 -22.86 16.76
N GLU A 325 7.13 -22.88 16.96
CA GLU A 325 8.02 -21.89 16.37
C GLU A 325 8.63 -22.35 15.06
N GLN A 326 8.53 -21.48 14.06
CA GLN A 326 9.17 -21.62 12.76
C GLN A 326 9.67 -20.26 12.29
N ILE A 327 10.84 -20.18 11.67
CA ILE A 327 11.37 -18.97 11.03
C ILE A 327 11.23 -19.10 9.52
N GLY A 328 10.51 -18.16 8.90
CA GLY A 328 10.31 -18.09 7.45
C GLY A 328 8.85 -17.88 7.08
N ASP A 329 8.64 -17.41 5.87
CA ASP A 329 7.30 -16.98 5.44
C ASP A 329 6.45 -18.16 4.98
N ASN A 330 7.06 -19.18 4.35
CA ASN A 330 6.36 -20.38 3.90
C ASN A 330 6.49 -21.53 4.93
N TYR A 331 5.51 -21.61 5.82
CA TYR A 331 5.48 -22.62 6.88
C TYR A 331 5.28 -24.07 6.40
N HIS A 332 5.00 -24.30 5.13
CA HIS A 332 5.02 -25.64 4.54
C HIS A 332 6.43 -26.20 4.32
N GLU A 333 7.43 -25.31 4.23
CA GLU A 333 8.79 -25.66 3.82
C GLU A 333 9.81 -25.51 4.95
N VAL A 334 9.51 -24.67 5.96
CA VAL A 334 10.46 -24.38 7.04
C VAL A 334 10.28 -25.31 8.21
N PRO A 335 11.39 -25.74 8.88
CA PRO A 335 11.32 -26.66 10.01
C PRO A 335 10.78 -25.98 11.28
N ILE A 336 10.17 -26.77 12.15
CA ILE A 336 9.90 -26.36 13.53
C ILE A 336 11.22 -26.27 14.28
N LEU A 337 11.42 -25.21 15.04
CA LEU A 337 12.61 -24.96 15.87
C LEU A 337 12.44 -25.49 17.29
N GLY A 338 11.24 -25.40 17.84
CA GLY A 338 10.90 -25.80 19.18
C GLY A 338 9.49 -25.41 19.56
N PHE A 339 9.12 -25.72 20.79
CA PHE A 339 7.81 -25.42 21.35
C PHE A 339 7.96 -24.71 22.69
N SER A 340 7.00 -23.91 23.07
CA SER A 340 6.87 -23.45 24.44
C SER A 340 5.43 -23.60 24.95
N ILE A 341 5.33 -23.84 26.25
CA ILE A 341 4.09 -24.03 26.99
C ILE A 341 4.14 -23.17 28.25
N VAL A 342 3.11 -22.35 28.44
CA VAL A 342 2.92 -21.58 29.68
C VAL A 342 1.55 -21.89 30.23
N ASN A 343 1.47 -22.34 31.49
CA ASN A 343 0.26 -22.64 32.20
C ASN A 343 0.42 -22.44 33.70
N GLU A 344 -0.53 -22.90 34.52
CA GLU A 344 -0.49 -22.74 35.97
C GLU A 344 0.69 -23.48 36.66
N THR A 345 1.30 -24.46 35.97
CA THR A 345 2.42 -25.25 36.56
C THR A 345 3.78 -24.60 36.25
N GLY A 346 3.86 -23.71 35.29
CA GLY A 346 5.11 -23.02 34.96
C GLY A 346 5.24 -22.64 33.48
N ALA A 347 6.49 -22.32 33.11
CA ALA A 347 6.89 -21.89 31.80
C ALA A 347 7.97 -22.83 31.24
N TYR A 348 7.68 -23.46 30.13
CA TYR A 348 8.47 -24.56 29.60
C TYR A 348 8.87 -24.32 28.15
N PHE A 349 10.13 -24.58 27.84
CA PHE A 349 10.63 -24.77 26.50
C PHE A 349 10.87 -26.24 26.22
N ILE A 350 10.37 -26.74 25.10
CA ILE A 350 10.55 -28.15 24.69
C ILE A 350 11.25 -28.13 23.31
N PRO A 351 12.48 -28.65 23.23
CA PRO A 351 13.18 -28.84 21.96
C PRO A 351 12.34 -29.70 21.00
N LYS A 352 12.44 -29.41 19.70
CA LYS A 352 11.63 -30.06 18.66
C LYS A 352 11.68 -31.59 18.77
N ASP A 353 12.87 -32.15 18.84
CA ASP A 353 13.04 -33.62 18.83
C ASP A 353 12.45 -34.27 20.09
N ALA A 354 12.62 -33.64 21.26
CA ALA A 354 12.03 -34.13 22.52
C ALA A 354 10.49 -34.13 22.48
N ALA A 355 9.89 -33.13 21.83
CA ALA A 355 8.43 -33.03 21.67
C ALA A 355 7.91 -34.07 20.67
N VAL A 356 8.48 -34.11 19.48
CA VAL A 356 7.98 -34.95 18.36
C VAL A 356 8.17 -36.45 18.65
N GLU A 357 9.19 -36.85 19.44
CA GLU A 357 9.41 -38.20 19.84
C GLU A 357 8.57 -38.64 21.08
N SER A 358 7.91 -37.69 21.75
CA SER A 358 7.11 -37.94 22.95
C SER A 358 5.66 -38.31 22.63
N ASP A 359 5.25 -39.53 22.94
CA ASP A 359 3.84 -39.95 22.85
C ASP A 359 2.95 -39.12 23.76
N VAL A 360 3.41 -38.73 24.93
CA VAL A 360 2.66 -37.91 25.92
C VAL A 360 2.40 -36.53 25.36
N PHE A 361 3.38 -35.93 24.71
CA PHE A 361 3.20 -34.63 24.03
C PHE A 361 2.19 -34.74 22.89
N LYS A 362 2.33 -35.76 22.06
CA LYS A 362 1.45 -36.00 20.91
C LYS A 362 -0.01 -36.21 21.37
N GLU A 363 -0.25 -37.04 22.37
CA GLU A 363 -1.56 -37.27 22.96
C GLU A 363 -2.17 -35.98 23.50
N TRP A 364 -1.37 -35.12 24.15
CA TRP A 364 -1.84 -33.83 24.64
C TRP A 364 -2.20 -32.88 23.50
N VAL A 365 -1.38 -32.78 22.43
CA VAL A 365 -1.65 -31.92 21.27
C VAL A 365 -2.92 -32.35 20.55
N GLU A 366 -3.13 -33.68 20.41
CA GLU A 366 -4.26 -34.26 19.66
C GLU A 366 -5.55 -34.40 20.50
N ASN A 367 -5.55 -33.94 21.75
CA ASN A 367 -6.71 -34.02 22.63
C ASN A 367 -7.53 -32.73 22.61
N ASP A 368 -8.80 -32.81 22.22
CA ASP A 368 -9.75 -31.72 22.18
C ASP A 368 -10.09 -31.14 23.56
N ASP A 369 -10.04 -31.93 24.62
CA ASP A 369 -10.31 -31.50 25.99
C ASP A 369 -9.16 -30.68 26.59
N GLN A 370 -7.97 -30.78 26.00
CA GLN A 370 -6.78 -30.03 26.41
C GLN A 370 -6.76 -28.70 25.66
N LYS A 371 -7.22 -27.62 26.30
CA LYS A 371 -7.37 -26.30 25.68
C LYS A 371 -6.04 -25.59 25.51
N LYS A 372 -5.82 -25.03 24.31
CA LYS A 372 -4.60 -24.36 23.90
C LYS A 372 -4.91 -22.96 23.37
N TRP A 373 -4.09 -22.00 23.75
CA TRP A 373 -4.11 -20.62 23.27
C TRP A 373 -2.86 -20.38 22.42
N VAL A 374 -3.03 -19.89 21.20
CA VAL A 374 -1.94 -19.80 20.23
C VAL A 374 -1.89 -18.41 19.59
N PHE A 375 -0.85 -18.17 18.81
CA PHE A 375 -0.77 -17.10 17.83
C PHE A 375 -0.64 -17.73 16.45
N ASP A 376 -1.56 -17.42 15.51
CA ASP A 376 -1.66 -18.04 14.20
C ASP A 376 -1.89 -19.57 14.26
N SER A 377 -3.08 -19.96 14.67
CA SER A 377 -3.49 -21.37 14.82
C SER A 377 -3.36 -22.17 13.52
N LYS A 378 -3.64 -21.56 12.37
CA LYS A 378 -3.50 -22.20 11.05
C LYS A 378 -2.06 -22.61 10.77
N ARG A 379 -1.11 -21.71 11.02
CA ARG A 379 0.34 -22.01 10.92
C ARG A 379 0.73 -23.18 11.83
N ALA A 380 0.26 -23.17 13.07
CA ALA A 380 0.52 -24.25 14.02
C ALA A 380 -0.06 -25.60 13.54
N VAL A 381 -1.29 -25.61 13.03
CA VAL A 381 -1.91 -26.80 12.44
C VAL A 381 -1.07 -27.37 11.30
N VAL A 382 -0.66 -26.53 10.36
CA VAL A 382 0.11 -26.96 9.19
C VAL A 382 1.49 -27.47 9.60
N ALA A 383 2.19 -26.75 10.47
CA ALA A 383 3.51 -27.15 10.95
C ALA A 383 3.50 -28.52 11.65
N LEU A 384 2.51 -28.76 12.50
CA LEU A 384 2.34 -30.02 13.21
C LEU A 384 1.91 -31.16 12.29
N ARG A 385 1.03 -30.92 11.31
CA ARG A 385 0.63 -31.95 10.34
C ARG A 385 1.80 -32.46 9.51
N TRP A 386 2.77 -31.62 9.17
CA TRP A 386 4.00 -32.07 8.52
C TRP A 386 4.88 -32.98 9.40
N GLN A 387 4.64 -32.99 10.71
CA GLN A 387 5.24 -33.93 11.68
C GLN A 387 4.34 -35.13 11.99
N GLY A 388 3.20 -35.26 11.32
CA GLY A 388 2.22 -36.34 11.59
C GLY A 388 1.43 -36.12 12.88
N ILE A 389 1.32 -34.89 13.39
CA ILE A 389 0.60 -34.53 14.61
C ILE A 389 -0.59 -33.66 14.28
N GLU A 390 -1.78 -33.95 14.80
CA GLU A 390 -3.00 -33.19 14.59
C GLU A 390 -3.29 -32.26 15.77
N LEU A 391 -3.23 -30.96 15.57
CA LEU A 391 -3.59 -29.98 16.61
C LEU A 391 -5.09 -29.97 16.86
N LYS A 392 -5.50 -30.29 18.08
CA LYS A 392 -6.86 -30.18 18.57
C LYS A 392 -6.92 -29.33 19.83
N GLY A 393 -8.13 -28.90 20.21
CA GLY A 393 -8.35 -28.09 21.41
C GLY A 393 -7.79 -26.67 21.33
N ALA A 394 -7.40 -26.18 20.17
CA ALA A 394 -7.07 -24.76 20.00
C ALA A 394 -8.36 -23.93 20.05
N GLU A 395 -8.55 -23.19 21.14
CA GLU A 395 -9.78 -22.40 21.38
C GLU A 395 -9.57 -20.88 21.28
N PHE A 396 -8.32 -20.42 21.26
CA PHE A 396 -8.00 -19.01 21.19
C PHE A 396 -6.77 -18.78 20.30
N ASP A 397 -6.90 -17.78 19.39
CA ASP A 397 -5.85 -17.34 18.51
C ASP A 397 -5.70 -15.81 18.62
N THR A 398 -4.54 -15.39 19.17
CA THR A 398 -4.25 -13.97 19.41
C THR A 398 -4.24 -13.14 18.11
N LEU A 399 -3.72 -13.71 17.01
CA LEU A 399 -3.68 -13.02 15.72
C LEU A 399 -5.09 -12.77 15.17
N LEU A 400 -5.95 -13.79 15.19
CA LEU A 400 -7.32 -13.68 14.70
C LEU A 400 -8.16 -12.74 15.57
N ALA A 401 -8.02 -12.79 16.90
CA ALA A 401 -8.70 -11.88 17.80
C ALA A 401 -8.30 -10.41 17.53
N ALA A 402 -7.03 -10.13 17.43
CA ALA A 402 -6.52 -8.80 17.12
C ALA A 402 -6.96 -8.31 15.73
N TYR A 403 -6.96 -9.19 14.73
CA TYR A 403 -7.45 -8.88 13.38
C TYR A 403 -8.93 -8.53 13.34
N ILE A 404 -9.80 -9.27 14.07
CA ILE A 404 -11.24 -8.98 14.13
C ILE A 404 -11.49 -7.63 14.80
N ILE A 405 -10.76 -7.33 15.87
CA ILE A 405 -10.87 -6.07 16.60
C ILE A 405 -10.47 -4.89 15.72
N ASN A 406 -9.33 -4.98 15.03
CA ASN A 406 -8.88 -3.93 14.10
C ASN A 406 -8.24 -4.52 12.84
N PRO A 407 -9.01 -4.77 11.79
CA PRO A 407 -8.49 -5.32 10.53
C PRO A 407 -7.64 -4.32 9.72
N GLY A 408 -7.54 -3.08 10.16
CA GLY A 408 -6.64 -2.07 9.58
C GLY A 408 -5.19 -2.23 9.98
N ASN A 409 -4.92 -2.89 11.11
CA ASN A 409 -3.58 -3.19 11.59
C ASN A 409 -3.04 -4.48 10.97
N SER A 410 -1.73 -4.54 10.81
CA SER A 410 -1.02 -5.75 10.37
C SER A 410 -0.14 -6.22 11.52
N TYR A 411 -0.27 -7.50 11.87
CA TYR A 411 0.47 -8.11 12.97
C TYR A 411 1.33 -9.25 12.43
N ASP A 412 2.65 -9.08 12.47
CA ASP A 412 3.61 -10.08 11.99
C ASP A 412 3.98 -11.11 13.06
N ASP A 413 3.90 -10.72 14.34
CA ASP A 413 4.22 -11.55 15.50
C ASP A 413 3.37 -11.18 16.72
N VAL A 414 3.48 -11.95 17.80
CA VAL A 414 2.77 -11.67 19.03
C VAL A 414 3.25 -10.40 19.73
N ALA A 415 4.51 -10.00 19.52
CA ALA A 415 5.05 -8.77 20.08
C ALA A 415 4.35 -7.52 19.53
N SER A 416 4.00 -7.53 18.24
CA SER A 416 3.25 -6.43 17.63
C SER A 416 1.86 -6.24 18.23
N VAL A 417 1.16 -7.33 18.57
CA VAL A 417 -0.11 -7.26 19.30
C VAL A 417 0.12 -6.82 20.75
N ALA A 418 1.13 -7.38 21.45
CA ALA A 418 1.45 -7.02 22.82
C ALA A 418 1.74 -5.51 22.97
N LYS A 419 2.46 -4.94 22.02
CA LYS A 419 2.76 -3.50 21.94
C LYS A 419 1.49 -2.64 21.90
N ASP A 420 0.50 -2.99 21.09
CA ASP A 420 -0.77 -2.24 21.00
C ASP A 420 -1.54 -2.24 22.34
N TYR A 421 -1.32 -3.26 23.17
CA TYR A 421 -1.93 -3.37 24.50
C TYR A 421 -1.01 -2.91 25.65
N GLY A 422 0.12 -2.27 25.31
CA GLY A 422 1.07 -1.74 26.31
C GLY A 422 1.83 -2.79 27.10
N LEU A 423 1.98 -4.00 26.55
CA LEU A 423 2.72 -5.10 27.18
C LEU A 423 4.13 -5.21 26.58
N HIS A 424 5.15 -4.92 27.40
CA HIS A 424 6.55 -4.95 26.99
C HIS A 424 7.25 -6.17 27.61
N ILE A 425 6.79 -7.39 27.28
CA ILE A 425 7.29 -8.65 27.87
C ILE A 425 7.93 -9.58 26.84
N VAL A 426 7.85 -9.26 25.57
CA VAL A 426 8.38 -10.05 24.46
C VAL A 426 8.95 -9.13 23.38
N SER A 427 10.12 -9.48 22.86
CA SER A 427 10.77 -8.80 21.74
C SER A 427 10.16 -9.22 20.40
N SER A 428 10.27 -8.37 19.37
CA SER A 428 9.82 -8.74 18.03
C SER A 428 10.66 -9.85 17.42
N ASP A 429 10.04 -10.67 16.58
CA ASP A 429 10.73 -11.72 15.82
C ASP A 429 11.86 -11.16 14.95
N GLU A 430 11.68 -9.98 14.38
CA GLU A 430 12.73 -9.31 13.59
C GLU A 430 13.96 -8.95 14.44
N SER A 431 13.77 -8.52 15.69
CA SER A 431 14.89 -8.19 16.58
C SER A 431 15.68 -9.42 17.02
N VAL A 432 15.02 -10.58 17.22
CA VAL A 432 15.63 -11.81 17.69
C VAL A 432 16.24 -12.62 16.54
N TYR A 433 15.53 -12.74 15.43
CA TYR A 433 15.94 -13.57 14.30
C TYR A 433 16.63 -12.81 13.17
N GLY A 434 16.53 -11.47 13.13
CA GLY A 434 17.02 -10.64 12.03
C GLY A 434 16.04 -10.59 10.84
N LYS A 435 16.40 -9.78 9.82
CA LYS A 435 15.56 -9.47 8.65
C LYS A 435 16.11 -10.03 7.35
N GLY A 436 15.23 -10.56 6.50
CA GLY A 436 15.56 -10.98 5.14
C GLY A 436 16.68 -12.03 5.10
N ALA A 437 17.73 -11.78 4.32
CA ALA A 437 18.86 -12.69 4.18
C ALA A 437 19.74 -12.81 5.44
N LYS A 438 19.53 -11.96 6.45
CA LYS A 438 20.24 -12.01 7.73
C LYS A 438 19.51 -12.82 8.81
N ARG A 439 18.35 -13.39 8.48
CA ARG A 439 17.60 -14.24 9.43
C ARG A 439 18.45 -15.45 9.83
N ALA A 440 18.54 -15.68 11.14
CA ALA A 440 19.28 -16.80 11.71
C ALA A 440 18.61 -17.29 13.00
N VAL A 441 18.81 -18.56 13.30
CA VAL A 441 18.38 -19.15 14.59
C VAL A 441 19.37 -18.71 15.67
N PRO A 442 18.93 -18.08 16.76
CA PRO A 442 19.80 -17.66 17.85
C PRO A 442 20.29 -18.87 18.67
N ALA A 443 21.13 -18.62 19.66
CA ALA A 443 21.54 -19.64 20.61
C ALA A 443 20.33 -20.23 21.37
N GLU A 444 20.40 -21.48 21.78
CA GLU A 444 19.27 -22.19 22.41
C GLU A 444 18.71 -21.46 23.64
N GLY A 445 19.55 -20.83 24.45
CA GLY A 445 19.10 -20.05 25.61
C GLY A 445 18.26 -18.83 25.22
N GLU A 446 18.67 -18.12 24.18
CA GLU A 446 17.94 -16.96 23.65
C GLU A 446 16.64 -17.41 22.95
N LEU A 447 16.69 -18.50 22.18
CA LEU A 447 15.52 -19.09 21.53
C LEU A 447 14.50 -19.55 22.59
N SER A 448 14.91 -20.28 23.62
CA SER A 448 14.03 -20.79 24.66
C SER A 448 13.33 -19.66 25.42
N GLU A 449 14.08 -18.62 25.77
CA GLU A 449 13.54 -17.44 26.43
C GLU A 449 12.53 -16.73 25.55
N HIS A 450 12.86 -16.48 24.27
CA HIS A 450 11.97 -15.82 23.34
C HIS A 450 10.64 -16.57 23.15
N LEU A 451 10.68 -17.89 22.97
CA LEU A 451 9.48 -18.71 22.80
C LEU A 451 8.59 -18.68 24.05
N VAL A 452 9.18 -18.77 25.24
CA VAL A 452 8.43 -18.69 26.49
C VAL A 452 7.82 -17.29 26.66
N ARG A 453 8.53 -16.22 26.32
CA ARG A 453 8.00 -14.86 26.33
C ARG A 453 6.83 -14.69 25.37
N LYS A 454 6.87 -15.32 24.20
CA LYS A 454 5.72 -15.38 23.28
C LYS A 454 4.51 -16.04 23.94
N ALA A 455 4.69 -17.17 24.61
CA ALA A 455 3.60 -17.87 25.29
C ALA A 455 3.03 -17.05 26.46
N LEU A 456 3.89 -16.39 27.25
CA LEU A 456 3.47 -15.44 28.30
C LEU A 456 2.67 -14.27 27.75
N ALA A 457 3.07 -13.73 26.59
CA ALA A 457 2.34 -12.67 25.92
C ALA A 457 0.95 -13.13 25.46
N ILE A 458 0.84 -14.33 24.87
CA ILE A 458 -0.44 -14.92 24.49
C ILE A 458 -1.36 -15.05 25.71
N GLN A 459 -0.85 -15.59 26.81
CA GLN A 459 -1.59 -15.73 28.06
C GLN A 459 -2.09 -14.38 28.61
N SER A 460 -1.22 -13.37 28.62
CA SER A 460 -1.53 -12.03 29.14
C SER A 460 -2.49 -11.23 28.26
N LEU A 461 -2.46 -11.46 26.95
CA LEU A 461 -3.33 -10.77 25.98
C LEU A 461 -4.74 -11.36 25.94
N ARG A 462 -4.89 -12.66 26.21
CA ARG A 462 -6.17 -13.36 25.99
C ARG A 462 -7.35 -12.68 26.65
N GLU A 463 -7.27 -12.40 27.94
CA GLU A 463 -8.39 -11.81 28.69
C GLU A 463 -8.77 -10.42 28.15
N LYS A 464 -7.77 -9.59 27.82
CA LYS A 464 -7.97 -8.25 27.26
C LYS A 464 -8.65 -8.32 25.88
N LEU A 465 -8.17 -9.21 25.01
CA LEU A 465 -8.73 -9.39 23.67
C LEU A 465 -10.14 -9.96 23.71
N VAL A 466 -10.44 -10.94 24.57
CA VAL A 466 -11.79 -11.49 24.76
C VAL A 466 -12.74 -10.41 25.24
N GLN A 467 -12.33 -9.61 26.23
CA GLN A 467 -13.15 -8.50 26.74
C GLN A 467 -13.46 -7.47 25.65
N GLU A 468 -12.50 -7.17 24.77
CA GLU A 468 -12.71 -6.22 23.68
C GLU A 468 -13.62 -6.81 22.58
N LEU A 469 -13.47 -8.10 22.28
CA LEU A 469 -14.38 -8.80 21.37
C LEU A 469 -15.83 -8.80 21.91
N GLU A 470 -16.02 -9.02 23.21
CA GLU A 470 -17.33 -8.93 23.87
C GLU A 470 -17.90 -7.51 23.76
N ASN A 471 -17.12 -6.49 24.11
CA ASN A 471 -17.54 -5.09 24.04
C ASN A 471 -17.93 -4.63 22.63
N ASN A 472 -17.36 -5.26 21.61
CA ASN A 472 -17.62 -4.97 20.20
C ASN A 472 -18.70 -5.83 19.57
N ASP A 473 -19.35 -6.73 20.32
CA ASP A 473 -20.28 -7.76 19.82
C ASP A 473 -19.64 -8.68 18.76
N GLN A 474 -18.35 -9.02 18.92
CA GLN A 474 -17.56 -9.78 17.97
C GLN A 474 -17.07 -11.13 18.50
N LEU A 475 -17.41 -11.49 19.74
CA LEU A 475 -16.93 -12.75 20.33
C LEU A 475 -17.49 -13.96 19.56
N GLU A 476 -18.77 -13.94 19.18
CA GLU A 476 -19.40 -14.99 18.38
C GLU A 476 -18.73 -15.13 17.00
N LEU A 477 -18.40 -14.01 16.34
CA LEU A 477 -17.66 -14.00 15.09
C LEU A 477 -16.28 -14.69 15.24
N PHE A 478 -15.62 -14.46 16.36
CA PHE A 478 -14.35 -15.08 16.67
C PHE A 478 -14.52 -16.59 16.95
N GLU A 479 -15.38 -16.96 17.90
CA GLU A 479 -15.49 -18.34 18.40
C GLU A 479 -16.19 -19.28 17.42
N GLU A 480 -17.20 -18.81 16.69
CA GLU A 480 -18.01 -19.65 15.83
C GLU A 480 -17.63 -19.58 14.34
N LEU A 481 -16.90 -18.53 13.93
CA LEU A 481 -16.50 -18.37 12.53
C LEU A 481 -14.99 -18.45 12.35
N GLU A 482 -14.25 -17.45 12.81
CA GLU A 482 -12.83 -17.30 12.44
C GLU A 482 -11.94 -18.38 13.07
N MET A 483 -12.16 -18.71 14.33
CA MET A 483 -11.37 -19.72 15.03
C MET A 483 -11.56 -21.14 14.43
N PRO A 484 -12.78 -21.65 14.26
CA PRO A 484 -13.00 -22.93 13.59
C PRO A 484 -12.48 -22.94 12.13
N LEU A 485 -12.66 -21.84 11.40
CA LEU A 485 -12.19 -21.73 10.03
C LEU A 485 -10.67 -21.88 9.90
N SER A 486 -9.92 -21.34 10.83
CA SER A 486 -8.44 -21.44 10.81
C SER A 486 -7.95 -22.88 10.81
N LEU A 487 -8.61 -23.74 11.54
CA LEU A 487 -8.30 -25.16 11.59
C LEU A 487 -8.64 -25.87 10.27
N ILE A 488 -9.80 -25.52 9.69
CA ILE A 488 -10.24 -26.05 8.38
C ILE A 488 -9.28 -25.59 7.27
N LEU A 489 -8.90 -24.33 7.27
CA LEU A 489 -7.93 -23.81 6.29
C LEU A 489 -6.56 -24.50 6.44
N GLY A 490 -6.13 -24.76 7.65
CA GLY A 490 -4.89 -25.51 7.91
C GLY A 490 -4.95 -26.94 7.34
N GLU A 491 -6.11 -27.59 7.44
CA GLU A 491 -6.34 -28.89 6.83
C GLU A 491 -6.33 -28.82 5.30
N MET A 492 -7.01 -27.85 4.71
CA MET A 492 -7.02 -27.61 3.26
C MET A 492 -5.62 -27.38 2.71
N GLU A 493 -4.86 -26.50 3.36
CA GLU A 493 -3.48 -26.18 2.97
C GLU A 493 -2.57 -27.42 3.06
N SER A 494 -2.68 -28.18 4.13
CA SER A 494 -1.88 -29.41 4.34
C SER A 494 -2.24 -30.49 3.33
N THR A 495 -3.51 -30.62 2.97
CA THR A 495 -3.98 -31.55 1.94
C THR A 495 -3.40 -31.20 0.57
N GLY A 496 -3.41 -29.92 0.21
CA GLY A 496 -2.93 -29.42 -1.08
C GLY A 496 -3.76 -29.87 -2.25
N VAL A 497 -3.42 -29.36 -3.42
CA VAL A 497 -4.08 -29.69 -4.70
C VAL A 497 -3.08 -30.34 -5.64
N LYS A 498 -3.44 -31.48 -6.22
CA LYS A 498 -2.58 -32.16 -7.17
C LYS A 498 -2.55 -31.43 -8.51
N VAL A 499 -1.38 -31.35 -9.08
CA VAL A 499 -1.10 -30.71 -10.36
C VAL A 499 -0.60 -31.75 -11.36
N ASP A 500 -1.20 -31.79 -12.54
CA ASP A 500 -0.70 -32.53 -13.68
C ASP A 500 0.50 -31.77 -14.30
N VAL A 501 1.68 -32.13 -13.83
CA VAL A 501 2.95 -31.48 -14.19
C VAL A 501 3.25 -31.62 -15.70
N ASP A 502 2.96 -32.79 -16.30
CA ASP A 502 3.22 -33.01 -17.70
C ASP A 502 2.30 -32.17 -18.59
N ARG A 503 1.06 -32.00 -18.15
CA ARG A 503 0.12 -31.10 -18.82
C ARG A 503 0.57 -29.64 -18.75
N LEU A 504 0.99 -29.17 -17.58
CA LEU A 504 1.53 -27.82 -17.44
C LEU A 504 2.74 -27.60 -18.35
N LYS A 505 3.66 -28.53 -18.43
CA LYS A 505 4.83 -28.45 -19.33
C LYS A 505 4.42 -28.31 -20.79
N ARG A 506 3.49 -29.17 -21.25
CA ARG A 506 2.98 -29.09 -22.65
C ARG A 506 2.31 -27.73 -22.92
N MET A 507 1.50 -27.24 -21.98
CA MET A 507 0.89 -25.91 -22.10
C MET A 507 1.96 -24.79 -22.15
N GLY A 508 3.02 -24.93 -21.40
CA GLY A 508 4.16 -24.01 -21.43
C GLY A 508 4.86 -23.99 -22.80
N GLU A 509 5.05 -25.13 -23.42
CA GLU A 509 5.61 -25.26 -24.78
C GLU A 509 4.68 -24.60 -25.84
N GLU A 510 3.37 -24.82 -25.76
CA GLU A 510 2.38 -24.16 -26.61
C GLU A 510 2.36 -22.65 -26.47
N LEU A 511 2.38 -22.13 -25.22
CA LEU A 511 2.42 -20.70 -24.96
C LEU A 511 3.74 -20.08 -25.42
N SER A 512 4.86 -20.76 -25.26
CA SER A 512 6.17 -20.30 -25.74
C SER A 512 6.21 -20.17 -27.26
N ALA A 513 5.59 -21.11 -27.98
CA ALA A 513 5.46 -21.05 -29.44
C ALA A 513 4.61 -19.85 -29.88
N LYS A 514 3.48 -19.59 -29.19
CA LYS A 514 2.64 -18.42 -29.46
C LYS A 514 3.37 -17.10 -29.15
N LEU A 515 4.10 -17.02 -28.04
CA LEU A 515 4.90 -15.84 -27.70
C LEU A 515 5.89 -15.51 -28.79
N LYS A 516 6.61 -16.52 -29.31
CA LYS A 516 7.56 -16.34 -30.41
C LYS A 516 6.87 -15.83 -31.67
N GLU A 517 5.71 -16.38 -32.03
CA GLU A 517 4.92 -15.94 -33.19
C GLU A 517 4.51 -14.46 -33.05
N TYR A 518 4.03 -14.04 -31.88
CA TYR A 518 3.67 -12.64 -31.64
C TYR A 518 4.90 -11.72 -31.62
N GLU A 519 6.01 -12.15 -31.05
CA GLU A 519 7.26 -11.40 -31.04
C GLU A 519 7.75 -11.14 -32.47
N GLU A 520 7.75 -12.16 -33.34
CA GLU A 520 8.11 -12.03 -34.76
C GLU A 520 7.18 -11.03 -35.47
N LYS A 521 5.86 -11.15 -35.31
CA LYS A 521 4.88 -10.21 -35.89
C LYS A 521 5.11 -8.77 -35.42
N ILE A 522 5.37 -8.56 -34.14
CA ILE A 522 5.61 -7.24 -33.56
C ILE A 522 6.91 -6.64 -34.11
N HIS A 523 7.98 -7.41 -34.16
CA HIS A 523 9.26 -6.98 -34.70
C HIS A 523 9.21 -6.66 -36.20
N ASP A 524 8.48 -7.48 -36.98
CA ASP A 524 8.27 -7.24 -38.42
C ASP A 524 7.53 -5.91 -38.66
N ILE A 525 6.47 -5.63 -37.90
CA ILE A 525 5.72 -4.37 -38.01
C ILE A 525 6.57 -3.18 -37.53
N ALA A 526 7.35 -3.34 -36.47
CA ALA A 526 8.23 -2.31 -35.94
C ALA A 526 9.45 -2.04 -36.86
N GLY A 527 9.81 -3.01 -37.71
CA GLY A 527 10.96 -2.97 -38.61
C GLY A 527 12.31 -3.19 -37.91
N GLU A 528 12.28 -3.54 -36.62
CA GLU A 528 13.49 -3.83 -35.84
C GLU A 528 13.18 -4.70 -34.60
N PRO A 529 14.13 -5.49 -34.11
CA PRO A 529 14.00 -6.18 -32.84
C PRO A 529 14.12 -5.21 -31.67
N PHE A 530 13.30 -5.39 -30.65
CA PHE A 530 13.35 -4.63 -29.39
C PHE A 530 12.73 -5.43 -28.24
N ASN A 531 12.96 -5.01 -27.01
CA ASN A 531 12.33 -5.65 -25.83
C ASN A 531 10.89 -5.15 -25.65
N ILE A 532 9.91 -5.96 -26.00
CA ILE A 532 8.47 -5.67 -25.94
C ILE A 532 8.02 -5.42 -24.49
N ASN A 533 8.70 -6.03 -23.51
CA ASN A 533 8.42 -5.84 -22.10
C ASN A 533 9.06 -4.58 -21.49
N SER A 534 9.89 -3.87 -22.26
CA SER A 534 10.45 -2.58 -21.83
C SER A 534 9.51 -1.42 -22.18
N PRO A 535 8.87 -0.75 -21.20
CA PRO A 535 7.99 0.38 -21.46
C PRO A 535 8.70 1.51 -22.23
N LYS A 536 10.00 1.68 -21.98
CA LYS A 536 10.81 2.71 -22.64
C LYS A 536 11.01 2.41 -24.13
N GLN A 537 11.43 1.19 -24.48
CA GLN A 537 11.64 0.80 -25.87
C GLN A 537 10.31 0.73 -26.63
N LEU A 538 9.29 0.15 -26.01
CA LEU A 538 7.96 0.07 -26.59
C LEU A 538 7.36 1.45 -26.83
N GLY A 539 7.54 2.40 -25.89
CA GLY A 539 7.06 3.77 -26.04
C GLY A 539 7.67 4.48 -27.25
N VAL A 540 8.95 4.30 -27.50
CA VAL A 540 9.63 4.85 -28.70
C VAL A 540 9.04 4.24 -29.98
N ILE A 541 8.85 2.93 -30.02
CA ILE A 541 8.27 2.26 -31.20
C ILE A 541 6.85 2.76 -31.48
N LEU A 542 5.96 2.79 -30.48
CA LEU A 542 4.55 3.12 -30.65
C LEU A 542 4.33 4.62 -30.93
N PHE A 543 4.97 5.50 -30.19
CA PHE A 543 4.64 6.93 -30.20
C PHE A 543 5.58 7.78 -31.07
N GLU A 544 6.83 7.36 -31.27
CA GLU A 544 7.79 8.11 -32.08
C GLU A 544 7.97 7.53 -33.49
N LYS A 545 8.03 6.19 -33.65
CA LYS A 545 8.22 5.55 -34.95
C LYS A 545 6.92 5.30 -35.71
N ILE A 546 5.94 4.69 -35.05
CA ILE A 546 4.61 4.42 -35.66
C ILE A 546 3.74 5.67 -35.61
N GLY A 547 3.94 6.55 -34.62
CA GLY A 547 3.25 7.84 -34.53
C GLY A 547 1.84 7.74 -33.94
N LEU A 548 1.58 6.77 -33.07
CA LEU A 548 0.30 6.66 -32.38
C LEU A 548 0.07 7.84 -31.42
N PRO A 549 -1.20 8.24 -31.17
CA PRO A 549 -1.51 9.34 -30.28
C PRO A 549 -1.11 9.00 -28.84
N VAL A 550 -0.47 9.94 -28.16
CA VAL A 550 -0.05 9.79 -26.77
C VAL A 550 -1.25 9.98 -25.84
N VAL A 551 -1.71 8.90 -25.20
CA VAL A 551 -2.84 8.92 -24.27
C VAL A 551 -2.43 9.42 -22.89
N LYS A 552 -1.24 8.97 -22.41
CA LYS A 552 -0.76 9.28 -21.06
C LYS A 552 0.78 9.29 -21.03
N LYS A 553 1.34 10.26 -20.30
CA LYS A 553 2.77 10.30 -19.99
C LYS A 553 3.01 9.98 -18.51
N THR A 554 4.14 9.35 -18.23
CA THR A 554 4.67 9.10 -16.89
C THR A 554 5.85 10.03 -16.62
N LYS A 555 6.35 10.06 -15.39
CA LYS A 555 7.57 10.81 -15.05
C LYS A 555 8.81 10.37 -15.86
N THR A 556 8.82 9.16 -16.36
CA THR A 556 9.94 8.52 -17.05
C THR A 556 9.74 8.34 -18.56
N GLY A 557 8.62 8.80 -19.12
CA GLY A 557 8.33 8.69 -20.55
C GLY A 557 6.87 8.38 -20.86
N TYR A 558 6.63 7.69 -21.97
CA TYR A 558 5.29 7.30 -22.40
C TYR A 558 4.73 6.16 -21.56
N SER A 559 3.45 6.23 -21.20
CA SER A 559 2.76 5.10 -20.59
C SER A 559 2.42 4.05 -21.65
N THR A 560 2.78 2.80 -21.37
CA THR A 560 2.41 1.62 -22.17
C THR A 560 1.62 0.61 -21.33
N SER A 561 0.89 1.09 -20.31
CA SER A 561 0.02 0.25 -19.48
C SER A 561 -1.13 -0.33 -20.31
N ALA A 562 -1.71 -1.44 -19.84
CA ALA A 562 -2.77 -2.14 -20.57
C ALA A 562 -3.95 -1.22 -20.89
N ASP A 563 -4.39 -0.38 -19.96
CA ASP A 563 -5.46 0.58 -20.13
C ASP A 563 -5.18 1.62 -21.23
N VAL A 564 -3.91 2.00 -21.41
CA VAL A 564 -3.48 2.90 -22.49
C VAL A 564 -3.48 2.16 -23.83
N LEU A 565 -2.93 0.93 -23.84
CA LEU A 565 -2.88 0.14 -25.08
C LEU A 565 -4.28 -0.28 -25.56
N GLU A 566 -5.19 -0.64 -24.67
CA GLU A 566 -6.59 -0.97 -25.01
C GLU A 566 -7.30 0.20 -25.71
N LYS A 567 -7.02 1.45 -25.33
CA LYS A 567 -7.55 2.64 -26.00
C LYS A 567 -6.94 2.90 -27.38
N LEU A 568 -5.84 2.23 -27.70
CA LEU A 568 -5.14 2.35 -28.98
C LEU A 568 -5.32 1.11 -29.87
N ALA A 569 -6.01 0.07 -29.39
CA ALA A 569 -6.15 -1.21 -30.06
C ALA A 569 -6.78 -1.10 -31.46
N ASP A 570 -7.72 -0.15 -31.64
CA ASP A 570 -8.38 0.15 -32.91
C ASP A 570 -7.54 1.02 -33.87
N LYS A 571 -6.41 1.54 -33.43
CA LYS A 571 -5.58 2.47 -34.18
C LYS A 571 -4.49 1.79 -35.02
N HIS A 572 -4.00 0.65 -34.57
CA HIS A 572 -2.93 -0.09 -35.27
C HIS A 572 -2.83 -1.54 -34.78
N ASP A 573 -2.67 -2.48 -35.71
CA ASP A 573 -2.62 -3.93 -35.43
C ASP A 573 -1.51 -4.34 -34.44
N ILE A 574 -0.39 -3.63 -34.42
CA ILE A 574 0.72 -3.88 -33.50
C ILE A 574 0.26 -3.83 -32.03
N VAL A 575 -0.69 -2.98 -31.71
CA VAL A 575 -1.18 -2.81 -30.32
C VAL A 575 -1.88 -4.06 -29.83
N ASP A 576 -2.71 -4.67 -30.66
CA ASP A 576 -3.38 -5.92 -30.34
C ASP A 576 -2.37 -7.06 -30.14
N TYR A 577 -1.38 -7.19 -31.05
CA TYR A 577 -0.32 -8.19 -30.88
C TYR A 577 0.50 -7.99 -29.60
N ILE A 578 0.77 -6.73 -29.19
CA ILE A 578 1.47 -6.43 -27.94
C ILE A 578 0.62 -6.80 -26.72
N LEU A 579 -0.68 -6.50 -26.75
CA LEU A 579 -1.61 -6.91 -25.69
C LEU A 579 -1.65 -8.44 -25.55
N GLN A 580 -1.77 -9.17 -26.66
CA GLN A 580 -1.73 -10.63 -26.66
C GLN A 580 -0.40 -11.17 -26.15
N TYR A 581 0.71 -10.64 -26.63
CA TYR A 581 2.06 -11.02 -26.18
C TYR A 581 2.23 -10.87 -24.67
N ARG A 582 1.83 -9.73 -24.10
CA ARG A 582 1.93 -9.47 -22.66
C ARG A 582 1.03 -10.39 -21.84
N GLN A 583 -0.20 -10.65 -22.32
CA GLN A 583 -1.12 -11.55 -21.65
C GLN A 583 -0.59 -12.98 -21.61
N ILE A 584 -0.15 -13.50 -22.75
CA ILE A 584 0.43 -14.85 -22.85
C ILE A 584 1.73 -14.95 -22.06
N GLY A 585 2.59 -13.93 -22.11
CA GLY A 585 3.82 -13.86 -21.32
C GLY A 585 3.58 -13.93 -19.81
N LYS A 586 2.52 -13.28 -19.34
CA LYS A 586 2.10 -13.35 -17.93
C LYS A 586 1.58 -14.75 -17.57
N LEU A 587 0.80 -15.38 -18.44
CA LEU A 587 0.37 -16.75 -18.23
C LEU A 587 1.56 -17.71 -18.14
N GLN A 588 2.51 -17.60 -19.05
CA GLN A 588 3.72 -18.41 -19.07
C GLN A 588 4.55 -18.26 -17.81
N SER A 589 4.91 -17.03 -17.45
CA SER A 589 5.83 -16.75 -16.32
C SER A 589 5.18 -16.96 -14.96
N THR A 590 3.95 -16.48 -14.78
CA THR A 590 3.29 -16.48 -13.46
C THR A 590 2.59 -17.79 -13.18
N TYR A 591 1.83 -18.32 -14.14
CA TYR A 591 0.95 -19.46 -13.89
C TYR A 591 1.53 -20.79 -14.34
N ILE A 592 2.34 -20.85 -15.39
CA ILE A 592 3.00 -22.10 -15.80
C ILE A 592 4.31 -22.29 -15.01
N GLU A 593 5.28 -21.40 -15.21
CA GLU A 593 6.60 -21.50 -14.56
C GLU A 593 6.47 -21.30 -13.03
N GLY A 594 5.65 -20.35 -12.60
CA GLY A 594 5.37 -20.10 -11.20
C GLY A 594 4.76 -21.32 -10.49
N LEU A 595 3.78 -21.99 -11.08
CA LEU A 595 3.20 -23.21 -10.52
C LEU A 595 4.18 -24.38 -10.51
N LEU A 596 4.91 -24.60 -11.61
CA LEU A 596 5.93 -25.66 -11.68
C LEU A 596 7.00 -25.50 -10.61
N LYS A 597 7.39 -24.26 -10.31
CA LYS A 597 8.40 -23.94 -9.30
C LYS A 597 7.97 -24.33 -7.89
N VAL A 598 6.69 -24.11 -7.54
CA VAL A 598 6.15 -24.36 -6.19
C VAL A 598 5.49 -25.75 -6.06
N THR A 599 5.39 -26.52 -7.12
CA THR A 599 4.86 -27.87 -7.08
C THR A 599 5.87 -28.81 -6.42
N ARG A 600 5.44 -29.52 -5.39
CA ARG A 600 6.30 -30.51 -4.71
C ARG A 600 6.64 -31.65 -5.64
N LYS A 601 7.89 -32.06 -5.66
CA LYS A 601 8.41 -33.10 -6.56
C LYS A 601 7.95 -34.51 -6.16
N ASP A 602 7.74 -34.74 -4.86
CA ASP A 602 7.34 -36.02 -4.28
C ASP A 602 5.85 -36.33 -4.47
N THR A 603 5.00 -35.34 -4.29
CA THR A 603 3.53 -35.50 -4.34
C THR A 603 2.87 -34.91 -5.56
N HIS A 604 3.56 -34.08 -6.32
CA HIS A 604 3.01 -33.25 -7.39
C HIS A 604 1.87 -32.35 -6.91
N LYS A 605 1.88 -31.92 -5.66
CA LYS A 605 0.88 -31.01 -5.07
C LYS A 605 1.43 -29.61 -4.92
N VAL A 606 0.51 -28.65 -5.01
CA VAL A 606 0.73 -27.27 -4.54
C VAL A 606 -0.01 -27.08 -3.23
N HIS A 607 0.64 -26.40 -2.30
CA HIS A 607 0.10 -26.06 -0.98
C HIS A 607 0.04 -24.55 -0.84
N THR A 608 -1.07 -23.97 -1.31
CA THR A 608 -1.28 -22.53 -1.17
C THR A 608 -1.39 -22.15 0.30
N ARG A 609 -1.05 -20.91 0.61
CA ARG A 609 -1.31 -20.34 1.93
C ARG A 609 -2.48 -19.38 1.83
N PHE A 610 -3.54 -19.62 2.58
CA PHE A 610 -4.65 -18.68 2.74
C PHE A 610 -4.30 -17.67 3.83
N ASN A 611 -4.31 -16.40 3.49
CA ASN A 611 -4.17 -15.37 4.51
C ASN A 611 -5.58 -15.00 5.03
N GLN A 612 -5.83 -15.34 6.30
CA GLN A 612 -7.10 -15.12 6.97
C GLN A 612 -7.16 -13.75 7.66
N ALA A 613 -6.03 -13.16 8.00
CA ALA A 613 -5.89 -11.93 8.78
C ALA A 613 -5.29 -10.78 7.96
N LEU A 614 -5.66 -10.63 6.68
CA LEU A 614 -5.08 -9.62 5.80
C LEU A 614 -6.09 -8.58 5.33
N THR A 615 -7.25 -9.02 4.81
CA THR A 615 -8.18 -8.11 4.15
C THR A 615 -9.10 -7.43 5.16
N GLN A 616 -9.40 -6.16 4.94
CA GLN A 616 -10.33 -5.42 5.81
C GLN A 616 -11.81 -5.80 5.60
N THR A 617 -12.10 -6.57 4.55
CA THR A 617 -13.46 -7.07 4.26
C THR A 617 -13.76 -8.45 4.86
N GLY A 618 -12.76 -9.14 5.38
CA GLY A 618 -12.87 -10.53 5.82
C GLY A 618 -12.68 -11.57 4.71
N ARG A 619 -12.46 -11.16 3.46
CA ARG A 619 -12.13 -12.10 2.38
C ARG A 619 -10.79 -12.79 2.64
N LEU A 620 -10.70 -14.06 2.26
CA LEU A 620 -9.42 -14.77 2.20
C LEU A 620 -8.60 -14.29 1.01
N SER A 621 -7.29 -14.28 1.15
CA SER A 621 -6.37 -14.18 0.02
C SER A 621 -5.52 -15.46 -0.07
N SER A 622 -4.95 -15.72 -1.23
CA SER A 622 -4.16 -16.92 -1.50
C SER A 622 -2.78 -16.51 -2.02
N THR A 623 -1.73 -17.14 -1.50
CA THR A 623 -0.35 -16.86 -1.89
C THR A 623 0.49 -18.15 -1.94
N ASP A 624 1.54 -18.14 -2.71
CA ASP A 624 2.54 -19.19 -2.88
C ASP A 624 1.98 -20.61 -3.14
N PRO A 625 1.16 -20.79 -4.18
CA PRO A 625 0.78 -19.88 -5.27
C PRO A 625 -0.54 -19.15 -5.00
N ASN A 626 -0.74 -18.00 -5.65
CA ASN A 626 -2.06 -17.36 -5.66
C ASN A 626 -2.99 -18.06 -6.66
N LEU A 627 -3.86 -18.93 -6.17
CA LEU A 627 -4.82 -19.70 -6.97
C LEU A 627 -6.14 -18.94 -7.23
N GLN A 628 -6.36 -17.80 -6.56
CA GLN A 628 -7.57 -16.99 -6.73
C GLN A 628 -7.50 -16.06 -7.97
N ASN A 629 -6.31 -15.85 -8.52
CA ASN A 629 -6.08 -14.91 -9.63
C ASN A 629 -5.80 -15.61 -10.97
N ILE A 630 -6.08 -16.89 -11.11
CA ILE A 630 -5.95 -17.58 -12.40
C ILE A 630 -6.93 -16.95 -13.40
N PRO A 631 -6.46 -16.41 -14.54
CA PRO A 631 -7.32 -15.71 -15.49
C PRO A 631 -8.43 -16.60 -16.05
N ILE A 632 -9.66 -16.07 -16.05
CA ILE A 632 -10.86 -16.77 -16.56
C ILE A 632 -11.43 -16.16 -17.83
N ARG A 633 -11.00 -14.93 -18.20
CA ARG A 633 -11.50 -14.25 -19.40
C ARG A 633 -10.90 -14.80 -20.69
N LEU A 634 -9.61 -15.18 -20.64
CA LEU A 634 -8.91 -15.80 -21.76
C LEU A 634 -9.07 -17.31 -21.70
N GLU A 635 -9.28 -17.93 -22.86
CA GLU A 635 -9.39 -19.38 -22.96
C GLU A 635 -8.10 -20.08 -22.53
N GLU A 636 -6.95 -19.56 -22.94
CA GLU A 636 -5.63 -20.04 -22.50
C GLU A 636 -5.46 -19.97 -20.98
N GLY A 637 -5.96 -18.92 -20.35
CA GLY A 637 -5.95 -18.78 -18.89
C GLY A 637 -6.86 -19.80 -18.22
N ARG A 638 -8.08 -19.97 -18.72
CA ARG A 638 -9.03 -20.98 -18.22
C ARG A 638 -8.46 -22.40 -18.32
N LYS A 639 -7.79 -22.73 -19.43
CA LYS A 639 -7.18 -24.06 -19.67
C LYS A 639 -6.12 -24.42 -18.63
N ILE A 640 -5.50 -23.47 -17.95
CA ILE A 640 -4.56 -23.73 -16.84
C ILE A 640 -5.24 -24.56 -15.75
N ARG A 641 -6.53 -24.36 -15.51
CA ARG A 641 -7.33 -25.13 -14.56
C ARG A 641 -7.45 -26.63 -14.91
N GLN A 642 -7.15 -27.01 -16.13
CA GLN A 642 -7.07 -28.43 -16.54
C GLN A 642 -5.92 -29.17 -15.87
N ALA A 643 -4.91 -28.46 -15.40
CA ALA A 643 -3.79 -29.04 -14.68
C ALA A 643 -4.10 -29.37 -13.21
N PHE A 644 -5.19 -28.86 -12.66
CA PHE A 644 -5.61 -29.15 -11.29
C PHE A 644 -6.56 -30.36 -11.30
N VAL A 645 -6.07 -31.46 -10.79
CA VAL A 645 -6.69 -32.78 -10.86
C VAL A 645 -6.85 -33.40 -9.48
N PRO A 646 -7.74 -34.41 -9.30
CA PRO A 646 -7.83 -35.13 -8.03
C PRO A 646 -6.52 -35.84 -7.69
N SER A 647 -6.23 -35.96 -6.40
CA SER A 647 -5.02 -36.64 -5.90
C SER A 647 -5.11 -38.17 -5.96
N GLU A 648 -6.32 -38.70 -6.00
CA GLU A 648 -6.59 -40.16 -6.00
C GLU A 648 -7.12 -40.62 -7.37
N LYS A 649 -6.85 -41.88 -7.72
CA LYS A 649 -7.39 -42.49 -8.90
C LYS A 649 -8.90 -42.64 -8.79
N ASP A 650 -9.62 -42.41 -9.86
CA ASP A 650 -11.10 -42.54 -9.96
C ASP A 650 -11.84 -41.53 -9.05
N TRP A 651 -11.19 -40.45 -8.63
CA TRP A 651 -11.80 -39.32 -8.00
C TRP A 651 -12.12 -38.20 -9.00
N LEU A 652 -13.00 -37.29 -8.63
CA LEU A 652 -13.36 -36.14 -9.44
C LEU A 652 -13.17 -34.85 -8.64
N ILE A 653 -12.98 -33.76 -9.35
CA ILE A 653 -13.12 -32.40 -8.80
C ILE A 653 -14.59 -32.06 -8.81
N PHE A 654 -15.08 -31.54 -7.69
CA PHE A 654 -16.43 -30.99 -7.53
C PHE A 654 -16.31 -29.52 -7.17
N ALA A 655 -16.94 -28.64 -7.94
CA ALA A 655 -16.93 -27.20 -7.67
C ALA A 655 -18.37 -26.71 -7.46
N ALA A 656 -18.55 -25.84 -6.49
CA ALA A 656 -19.84 -25.21 -6.19
C ALA A 656 -19.65 -23.71 -5.99
N ASP A 657 -20.47 -22.89 -6.62
CA ASP A 657 -20.33 -21.44 -6.71
C ASP A 657 -21.65 -20.75 -6.35
N TYR A 658 -21.58 -19.75 -5.48
CA TYR A 658 -22.75 -18.92 -5.18
C TYR A 658 -23.12 -18.06 -6.40
N SER A 659 -24.40 -18.08 -6.74
CA SER A 659 -24.97 -17.23 -7.79
C SER A 659 -25.35 -15.87 -7.23
N GLN A 660 -24.68 -14.80 -7.69
CA GLN A 660 -25.03 -13.40 -7.38
C GLN A 660 -25.10 -13.11 -5.88
N ILE A 661 -24.20 -13.67 -5.07
CA ILE A 661 -24.28 -13.58 -3.62
C ILE A 661 -24.28 -12.13 -3.11
N GLU A 662 -23.42 -11.26 -3.70
CA GLU A 662 -23.33 -9.87 -3.26
C GLU A 662 -24.64 -9.09 -3.53
N LEU A 663 -25.30 -9.33 -4.66
CA LEU A 663 -26.60 -8.72 -4.95
C LEU A 663 -27.72 -9.27 -4.05
N ARG A 664 -27.66 -10.54 -3.71
CA ARG A 664 -28.60 -11.16 -2.75
C ARG A 664 -28.42 -10.59 -1.35
N VAL A 665 -27.18 -10.40 -0.93
CA VAL A 665 -26.85 -9.71 0.33
C VAL A 665 -27.32 -8.26 0.30
N LEU A 666 -27.12 -7.54 -0.80
CA LEU A 666 -27.62 -6.18 -0.98
C LEU A 666 -29.15 -6.14 -0.86
N ALA A 667 -29.86 -7.06 -1.50
CA ALA A 667 -31.32 -7.16 -1.38
C ALA A 667 -31.77 -7.32 0.08
N HIS A 668 -31.10 -8.20 0.82
CA HIS A 668 -31.41 -8.44 2.23
C HIS A 668 -31.09 -7.21 3.11
N ILE A 669 -29.91 -6.62 2.99
CA ILE A 669 -29.47 -5.48 3.82
C ILE A 669 -30.32 -4.24 3.52
N SER A 670 -30.54 -3.94 2.24
CA SER A 670 -31.30 -2.76 1.81
C SER A 670 -32.80 -2.88 2.00
N LYS A 671 -33.31 -4.10 2.21
CA LYS A 671 -34.75 -4.41 2.26
C LYS A 671 -35.51 -3.91 1.03
N ASP A 672 -34.85 -3.85 -0.11
CA ASP A 672 -35.44 -3.40 -1.37
C ASP A 672 -36.43 -4.43 -1.89
N GLU A 673 -37.71 -4.05 -1.95
CA GLU A 673 -38.79 -4.95 -2.32
C GLU A 673 -38.63 -5.49 -3.75
N ASN A 674 -38.16 -4.69 -4.68
CA ASN A 674 -37.99 -5.09 -6.08
C ASN A 674 -36.84 -6.09 -6.25
N LEU A 675 -35.72 -5.91 -5.52
CA LEU A 675 -34.64 -6.89 -5.50
C LEU A 675 -35.05 -8.19 -4.82
N ILE A 676 -35.74 -8.12 -3.69
CA ILE A 676 -36.24 -9.28 -2.96
C ILE A 676 -37.19 -10.07 -3.84
N GLU A 677 -38.14 -9.41 -4.49
CA GLU A 677 -39.11 -10.05 -5.40
C GLU A 677 -38.36 -10.76 -6.56
N ALA A 678 -37.40 -10.10 -7.18
CA ALA A 678 -36.64 -10.68 -8.29
C ALA A 678 -35.92 -11.97 -7.90
N PHE A 679 -35.25 -12.00 -6.75
CA PHE A 679 -34.53 -13.17 -6.27
C PHE A 679 -35.49 -14.27 -5.74
N THR A 680 -36.58 -13.91 -5.11
CA THR A 680 -37.59 -14.86 -4.60
C THR A 680 -38.27 -15.59 -5.73
N ASN A 681 -38.51 -14.92 -6.87
CA ASN A 681 -39.16 -15.49 -8.05
C ASN A 681 -38.14 -16.09 -9.04
N ASP A 682 -36.86 -16.23 -8.65
CA ASP A 682 -35.77 -16.77 -9.48
C ASP A 682 -35.63 -16.09 -10.86
N MET A 683 -35.84 -14.78 -10.91
CA MET A 683 -35.68 -13.96 -12.11
C MET A 683 -34.21 -13.68 -12.40
N ASP A 684 -33.86 -13.57 -13.69
CA ASP A 684 -32.53 -13.01 -14.06
C ASP A 684 -32.46 -11.56 -13.61
N ILE A 685 -31.61 -11.27 -12.62
CA ILE A 685 -31.53 -9.95 -11.98
C ILE A 685 -31.11 -8.86 -12.98
N HIS A 686 -30.31 -9.18 -13.99
CA HIS A 686 -29.86 -8.20 -14.97
C HIS A 686 -30.98 -7.88 -15.96
N THR A 687 -31.79 -8.86 -16.31
CA THR A 687 -33.00 -8.68 -17.13
C THR A 687 -34.05 -7.89 -16.34
N LYS A 688 -34.31 -8.25 -15.09
CA LYS A 688 -35.25 -7.53 -14.21
C LYS A 688 -34.84 -6.06 -14.03
N THR A 689 -33.56 -5.80 -13.76
CA THR A 689 -33.01 -4.44 -13.67
C THR A 689 -33.22 -3.66 -14.99
N ALA A 690 -32.98 -4.31 -16.13
CA ALA A 690 -33.22 -3.67 -17.44
C ALA A 690 -34.70 -3.34 -17.64
N MET A 691 -35.61 -4.24 -17.31
CA MET A 691 -37.05 -3.97 -17.35
C MET A 691 -37.45 -2.76 -16.52
N ASP A 692 -36.98 -2.69 -15.28
CA ASP A 692 -37.33 -1.63 -14.35
C ASP A 692 -36.70 -0.28 -14.74
N VAL A 693 -35.43 -0.25 -15.15
CA VAL A 693 -34.70 0.96 -15.50
C VAL A 693 -35.12 1.53 -16.86
N PHE A 694 -35.42 0.67 -17.85
CA PHE A 694 -35.85 1.11 -19.19
C PHE A 694 -37.36 1.15 -19.36
N HIS A 695 -38.16 0.68 -18.36
CA HIS A 695 -39.60 0.59 -18.39
C HIS A 695 -40.11 -0.23 -19.59
N VAL A 696 -39.55 -1.39 -19.79
CA VAL A 696 -39.89 -2.32 -20.88
C VAL A 696 -40.30 -3.68 -20.35
N ALA A 697 -41.06 -4.44 -21.14
CA ALA A 697 -41.37 -5.83 -20.82
C ALA A 697 -40.15 -6.75 -21.01
N GLU A 698 -40.21 -7.96 -20.45
CA GLU A 698 -39.09 -8.93 -20.51
C GLU A 698 -38.65 -9.26 -21.95
N ASP A 699 -39.62 -9.46 -22.85
CA ASP A 699 -39.39 -9.75 -24.27
C ASP A 699 -38.86 -8.55 -25.09
N GLU A 700 -38.94 -7.35 -24.54
CA GLU A 700 -38.39 -6.11 -25.12
C GLU A 700 -36.96 -5.81 -24.65
N VAL A 701 -36.42 -6.53 -23.66
CA VAL A 701 -35.05 -6.36 -23.17
C VAL A 701 -34.04 -6.81 -24.22
N THR A 702 -33.31 -5.84 -24.77
CA THR A 702 -32.22 -6.11 -25.71
C THR A 702 -30.93 -6.57 -24.97
N SER A 703 -30.04 -7.24 -25.70
CA SER A 703 -28.71 -7.63 -25.17
C SER A 703 -27.90 -6.41 -24.70
N ALA A 704 -28.07 -5.25 -25.33
CA ALA A 704 -27.41 -4.00 -24.91
C ALA A 704 -27.98 -3.49 -23.58
N MET A 705 -29.30 -3.48 -23.41
CA MET A 705 -29.98 -3.11 -22.16
C MET A 705 -29.55 -4.01 -21.00
N ARG A 706 -29.54 -5.32 -21.21
CA ARG A 706 -29.12 -6.29 -20.20
C ARG A 706 -27.65 -6.11 -19.82
N ARG A 707 -26.77 -5.83 -20.79
CA ARG A 707 -25.34 -5.55 -20.53
C ARG A 707 -25.16 -4.26 -19.73
N GLN A 708 -25.91 -3.20 -20.04
CA GLN A 708 -25.89 -1.96 -19.26
C GLN A 708 -26.41 -2.19 -17.83
N ALA A 709 -27.50 -2.91 -17.68
CA ALA A 709 -28.06 -3.27 -16.38
C ALA A 709 -27.06 -4.10 -15.55
N LYS A 710 -26.38 -5.05 -16.17
CA LYS A 710 -25.33 -5.84 -15.54
C LYS A 710 -24.19 -4.96 -15.02
N ALA A 711 -23.73 -3.99 -15.84
CA ALA A 711 -22.68 -3.07 -15.43
C ALA A 711 -23.11 -2.18 -14.24
N VAL A 712 -24.36 -1.76 -14.20
CA VAL A 712 -24.88 -0.96 -13.08
C VAL A 712 -25.08 -1.81 -11.83
N ASN A 713 -25.64 -3.00 -11.94
CA ASN A 713 -25.80 -3.91 -10.80
C ASN A 713 -24.47 -4.17 -10.08
N PHE A 714 -23.43 -4.52 -10.83
CA PHE A 714 -22.09 -4.68 -10.26
C PHE A 714 -21.51 -3.35 -9.78
N GLY A 715 -21.72 -2.29 -10.57
CA GLY A 715 -21.27 -0.97 -10.22
C GLY A 715 -21.81 -0.45 -8.89
N ILE A 716 -23.09 -0.64 -8.63
CA ILE A 716 -23.73 -0.22 -7.35
C ILE A 716 -23.12 -0.98 -6.18
N VAL A 717 -22.93 -2.29 -6.30
CA VAL A 717 -22.27 -3.08 -5.24
C VAL A 717 -20.87 -2.55 -4.90
N TYR A 718 -20.11 -2.13 -5.93
CA TYR A 718 -18.76 -1.59 -5.75
C TYR A 718 -18.70 -0.06 -5.56
N GLY A 719 -19.84 0.60 -5.46
CA GLY A 719 -19.91 2.06 -5.30
C GLY A 719 -19.44 2.83 -6.52
N ILE A 720 -19.78 2.41 -7.73
CA ILE A 720 -19.31 3.03 -8.97
C ILE A 720 -19.80 4.48 -9.09
N SER A 721 -18.92 5.35 -9.59
CA SER A 721 -19.28 6.72 -9.98
C SER A 721 -19.82 6.78 -11.41
N ASP A 722 -20.50 7.89 -11.73
CA ASP A 722 -20.91 8.23 -13.10
C ASP A 722 -19.72 8.18 -14.09
N TYR A 723 -18.55 8.64 -13.66
CA TYR A 723 -17.31 8.54 -14.44
C TYR A 723 -16.88 7.07 -14.65
N GLY A 724 -16.86 6.26 -13.60
CA GLY A 724 -16.48 4.85 -13.69
C GLY A 724 -17.41 4.06 -14.62
N LEU A 725 -18.72 4.28 -14.49
CA LEU A 725 -19.72 3.64 -15.34
C LEU A 725 -19.59 4.10 -16.80
N SER A 726 -19.34 5.39 -17.05
CA SER A 726 -19.14 5.92 -18.39
C SER A 726 -17.95 5.27 -19.12
N GLN A 727 -16.84 5.06 -18.40
CA GLN A 727 -15.67 4.35 -18.93
C GLN A 727 -15.95 2.87 -19.21
N ASN A 728 -16.70 2.22 -18.34
CA ASN A 728 -17.03 0.80 -18.47
C ASN A 728 -17.94 0.53 -19.69
N LEU A 729 -18.92 1.39 -19.92
CA LEU A 729 -19.92 1.25 -20.98
C LEU A 729 -19.55 1.97 -22.30
N GLY A 730 -18.53 2.82 -22.29
CA GLY A 730 -18.19 3.67 -23.46
C GLY A 730 -19.24 4.72 -23.78
N ILE A 731 -19.95 5.24 -22.76
CA ILE A 731 -20.99 6.27 -22.87
C ILE A 731 -20.53 7.58 -22.21
N THR A 732 -21.29 8.65 -22.42
CA THR A 732 -20.98 9.93 -21.78
C THR A 732 -21.22 9.86 -20.27
N ARG A 733 -20.51 10.69 -19.50
CA ARG A 733 -20.70 10.78 -18.04
C ARG A 733 -22.13 11.19 -17.68
N LYS A 734 -22.77 12.05 -18.50
CA LYS A 734 -24.17 12.47 -18.32
C LYS A 734 -25.14 11.31 -18.49
N GLU A 735 -24.94 10.47 -19.51
CA GLU A 735 -25.75 9.27 -19.74
C GLU A 735 -25.56 8.25 -18.59
N ALA A 736 -24.32 8.05 -18.14
CA ALA A 736 -24.02 7.16 -17.02
C ALA A 736 -24.69 7.65 -15.72
N GLY A 737 -24.64 8.95 -15.43
CA GLY A 737 -25.32 9.56 -14.29
C GLY A 737 -26.82 9.36 -14.35
N ALA A 738 -27.45 9.67 -15.50
CA ALA A 738 -28.88 9.45 -15.71
C ALA A 738 -29.29 7.97 -15.55
N PHE A 739 -28.39 7.04 -15.87
CA PHE A 739 -28.64 5.62 -15.72
C PHE A 739 -28.62 5.21 -14.23
N ILE A 740 -27.64 5.72 -13.48
CA ILE A 740 -27.58 5.49 -12.01
C ILE A 740 -28.82 6.08 -11.33
N ASP A 741 -29.25 7.27 -11.69
CA ASP A 741 -30.44 7.92 -11.14
C ASP A 741 -31.70 7.07 -11.36
N ARG A 742 -31.92 6.60 -12.59
CA ARG A 742 -33.05 5.70 -12.89
C ARG A 742 -32.99 4.39 -12.13
N TYR A 743 -31.80 3.83 -11.97
CA TYR A 743 -31.62 2.64 -11.14
C TYR A 743 -32.04 2.88 -9.70
N LEU A 744 -31.59 3.98 -9.09
CA LEU A 744 -31.91 4.33 -7.70
C LEU A 744 -33.38 4.75 -7.53
N GLU A 745 -34.03 5.27 -8.56
CA GLU A 745 -35.48 5.50 -8.58
C GLU A 745 -36.27 4.18 -8.57
N SER A 746 -35.80 3.17 -9.31
CA SER A 746 -36.43 1.84 -9.37
C SER A 746 -36.15 1.00 -8.12
N PHE A 747 -34.99 1.20 -7.49
CA PHE A 747 -34.54 0.47 -6.30
C PHE A 747 -34.34 1.42 -5.11
N GLN A 748 -35.44 1.91 -4.56
CA GLN A 748 -35.42 2.95 -3.53
C GLN A 748 -34.83 2.44 -2.19
N GLY A 749 -34.96 1.15 -1.88
CA GLY A 749 -34.34 0.54 -0.72
C GLY A 749 -32.83 0.56 -0.81
N VAL A 750 -32.29 0.34 -2.01
CA VAL A 750 -30.85 0.45 -2.26
C VAL A 750 -30.37 1.89 -2.07
N LYS A 751 -31.12 2.88 -2.58
CA LYS A 751 -30.80 4.29 -2.40
C LYS A 751 -30.74 4.67 -0.92
N ALA A 752 -31.77 4.31 -0.15
CA ALA A 752 -31.83 4.56 1.29
C ALA A 752 -30.65 3.90 2.02
N TYR A 753 -30.33 2.65 1.70
CA TYR A 753 -29.17 1.93 2.25
C TYR A 753 -27.85 2.69 1.99
N MET A 754 -27.63 3.17 0.77
CA MET A 754 -26.42 3.89 0.42
C MET A 754 -26.25 5.18 1.23
N GLU A 755 -27.32 5.95 1.36
CA GLU A 755 -27.33 7.20 2.14
C GLU A 755 -27.14 6.94 3.64
N ASP A 756 -27.91 6.00 4.20
CA ASP A 756 -27.88 5.66 5.63
C ASP A 756 -26.53 5.04 6.06
N SER A 757 -25.96 4.17 5.22
CA SER A 757 -24.66 3.54 5.49
C SER A 757 -23.53 4.57 5.62
N VAL A 758 -23.51 5.57 4.74
CA VAL A 758 -22.51 6.63 4.78
C VAL A 758 -22.70 7.50 6.02
N GLN A 759 -23.94 7.85 6.33
CA GLN A 759 -24.22 8.70 7.49
C GLN A 759 -23.92 7.99 8.81
N ASP A 760 -24.32 6.72 8.95
CA ASP A 760 -24.03 5.90 10.12
C ASP A 760 -22.51 5.70 10.30
N ALA A 761 -21.80 5.41 9.21
CA ALA A 761 -20.35 5.27 9.22
C ALA A 761 -19.62 6.58 9.63
N LYS A 762 -20.11 7.75 9.21
CA LYS A 762 -19.57 9.04 9.66
C LYS A 762 -19.76 9.27 11.16
N GLN A 763 -20.84 8.79 11.74
CA GLN A 763 -21.09 8.91 13.18
C GLN A 763 -20.26 7.92 13.99
N LYS A 764 -20.19 6.65 13.55
CA LYS A 764 -19.53 5.56 14.28
C LYS A 764 -18.03 5.45 14.01
N GLY A 765 -17.58 5.93 12.85
CA GLY A 765 -16.20 5.75 12.37
C GLY A 765 -15.91 4.39 11.73
N TYR A 766 -16.92 3.50 11.66
CA TYR A 766 -16.80 2.16 11.10
C TYR A 766 -18.11 1.68 10.49
N VAL A 767 -18.01 0.60 9.72
CA VAL A 767 -19.13 -0.18 9.20
C VAL A 767 -19.04 -1.64 9.68
N THR A 768 -20.16 -2.36 9.66
CA THR A 768 -20.23 -3.76 10.09
C THR A 768 -20.88 -4.64 9.04
N THR A 769 -20.48 -5.92 9.02
CA THR A 769 -21.18 -6.97 8.28
C THR A 769 -22.37 -7.54 9.07
N LEU A 770 -23.13 -8.44 8.44
CA LEU A 770 -24.24 -9.15 9.11
C LEU A 770 -23.80 -9.97 10.33
N LEU A 771 -22.56 -10.44 10.37
CA LEU A 771 -21.96 -11.17 11.49
C LEU A 771 -21.06 -10.30 12.37
N HIS A 772 -21.26 -8.98 12.36
CA HIS A 772 -20.57 -8.01 13.22
C HIS A 772 -19.07 -7.82 12.94
N ARG A 773 -18.57 -8.27 11.78
CA ARG A 773 -17.22 -7.91 11.33
C ARG A 773 -17.16 -6.40 11.14
N ARG A 774 -16.11 -5.77 11.67
CA ARG A 774 -15.99 -4.31 11.70
C ARG A 774 -14.86 -3.85 10.77
N ARG A 775 -15.10 -2.74 10.07
CA ARG A 775 -14.06 -2.02 9.33
C ARG A 775 -14.08 -0.55 9.68
N TYR A 776 -12.98 -0.03 10.20
CA TYR A 776 -12.81 1.40 10.48
C TYR A 776 -12.49 2.16 9.21
N ILE A 777 -13.09 3.35 9.03
CA ILE A 777 -12.92 4.19 7.84
C ILE A 777 -12.70 5.64 8.29
N PRO A 778 -11.52 5.99 8.81
CA PRO A 778 -11.23 7.35 9.30
C PRO A 778 -11.29 8.41 8.20
N GLU A 779 -11.07 8.03 6.94
CA GLU A 779 -11.08 8.92 5.77
C GLU A 779 -12.45 9.52 5.44
N LEU A 780 -13.53 9.04 6.05
CA LEU A 780 -14.91 9.59 5.89
C LEU A 780 -15.01 11.06 6.29
N THR A 781 -14.15 11.53 7.18
CA THR A 781 -14.11 12.92 7.64
C THR A 781 -13.09 13.78 6.91
N SER A 782 -12.40 13.23 5.90
CA SER A 782 -11.40 13.93 5.10
C SER A 782 -11.99 15.15 4.39
N ARG A 783 -11.25 16.27 4.42
CA ARG A 783 -11.60 17.47 3.65
C ARG A 783 -11.36 17.29 2.16
N ASN A 784 -10.49 16.36 1.76
CA ASN A 784 -10.24 16.02 0.37
C ASN A 784 -11.42 15.26 -0.22
N PHE A 785 -12.06 15.82 -1.23
CA PHE A 785 -13.22 15.25 -1.87
C PHE A 785 -12.96 13.84 -2.43
N ASN A 786 -11.82 13.60 -3.06
CA ASN A 786 -11.52 12.30 -3.68
C ASN A 786 -11.32 11.21 -2.61
N ILE A 787 -10.60 11.52 -1.53
CA ILE A 787 -10.39 10.61 -0.40
C ILE A 787 -11.72 10.32 0.30
N ARG A 788 -12.49 11.35 0.61
CA ARG A 788 -13.81 11.19 1.23
C ARG A 788 -14.78 10.41 0.34
N SER A 789 -14.84 10.71 -0.95
CA SER A 789 -15.70 9.99 -1.90
C SER A 789 -15.31 8.52 -2.04
N PHE A 790 -14.03 8.19 -1.99
CA PHE A 790 -13.55 6.81 -1.95
C PHE A 790 -13.97 6.12 -0.63
N ALA A 791 -13.81 6.80 0.50
CA ALA A 791 -14.22 6.29 1.81
C ALA A 791 -15.74 6.04 1.90
N GLU A 792 -16.56 6.92 1.33
CA GLU A 792 -18.01 6.75 1.24
C GLU A 792 -18.38 5.50 0.43
N ARG A 793 -17.74 5.27 -0.70
CA ARG A 793 -17.92 4.03 -1.47
C ARG A 793 -17.48 2.79 -0.70
N THR A 794 -16.39 2.89 0.05
CA THR A 794 -15.92 1.81 0.92
C THR A 794 -16.95 1.48 2.02
N ALA A 795 -17.57 2.50 2.60
CA ALA A 795 -18.62 2.32 3.61
C ALA A 795 -19.86 1.62 3.06
N MET A 796 -20.26 1.90 1.82
CA MET A 796 -21.38 1.24 1.16
C MET A 796 -21.07 -0.21 0.74
N ASN A 797 -19.84 -0.46 0.27
CA ASN A 797 -19.44 -1.75 -0.27
C ASN A 797 -19.09 -2.78 0.82
N THR A 798 -18.40 -2.37 1.89
CA THR A 798 -17.85 -3.29 2.89
C THR A 798 -18.90 -4.16 3.57
N PRO A 799 -20.09 -3.69 3.97
CA PRO A 799 -21.11 -4.54 4.56
C PRO A 799 -21.59 -5.64 3.59
N ILE A 800 -21.63 -5.36 2.30
CA ILE A 800 -22.09 -6.29 1.27
C ILE A 800 -21.01 -7.34 1.03
N GLN A 801 -19.82 -6.91 0.68
CA GLN A 801 -18.70 -7.77 0.34
C GLN A 801 -18.24 -8.59 1.55
N GLY A 802 -18.18 -7.96 2.71
CA GLY A 802 -17.80 -8.61 3.96
C GLY A 802 -18.83 -9.64 4.43
N SER A 803 -20.13 -9.37 4.29
CA SER A 803 -21.17 -10.34 4.62
C SER A 803 -21.16 -11.53 3.67
N ALA A 804 -20.90 -11.31 2.38
CA ALA A 804 -20.70 -12.40 1.43
C ALA A 804 -19.50 -13.29 1.82
N ALA A 805 -18.40 -12.69 2.25
CA ALA A 805 -17.25 -13.42 2.77
C ALA A 805 -17.59 -14.22 4.04
N ASP A 806 -18.33 -13.64 4.96
CA ASP A 806 -18.78 -14.31 6.19
C ASP A 806 -19.69 -15.50 5.88
N ILE A 807 -20.59 -15.39 4.90
CA ILE A 807 -21.46 -16.47 4.47
C ILE A 807 -20.67 -17.66 3.94
N ILE A 808 -19.70 -17.43 3.05
CA ILE A 808 -18.91 -18.54 2.50
C ILE A 808 -18.00 -19.18 3.56
N LYS A 809 -17.48 -18.40 4.50
CA LYS A 809 -16.73 -18.93 5.65
C LYS A 809 -17.59 -19.83 6.51
N LYS A 810 -18.83 -19.41 6.80
CA LYS A 810 -19.77 -20.23 7.54
C LYS A 810 -20.16 -21.49 6.78
N ALA A 811 -20.37 -21.39 5.47
CA ALA A 811 -20.59 -22.55 4.61
C ALA A 811 -19.44 -23.55 4.67
N MET A 812 -18.19 -23.09 4.72
CA MET A 812 -17.01 -23.95 4.85
C MET A 812 -17.01 -24.71 6.17
N ILE A 813 -17.37 -24.05 7.27
CA ILE A 813 -17.45 -24.67 8.61
C ILE A 813 -18.55 -25.71 8.66
N ASP A 814 -19.76 -25.36 8.20
CA ASP A 814 -20.91 -26.25 8.18
C ASP A 814 -20.64 -27.44 7.25
N MET A 815 -19.96 -27.20 6.13
CA MET A 815 -19.55 -28.24 5.18
C MET A 815 -18.58 -29.26 5.81
N ALA A 816 -17.52 -28.78 6.46
CA ALA A 816 -16.57 -29.65 7.15
C ALA A 816 -17.24 -30.51 8.21
N ALA A 817 -18.18 -29.93 8.98
CA ALA A 817 -18.96 -30.68 9.96
C ALA A 817 -19.83 -31.77 9.32
N LYS A 818 -20.51 -31.45 8.21
CA LYS A 818 -21.39 -32.39 7.49
C LYS A 818 -20.63 -33.51 6.80
N LEU A 819 -19.48 -33.21 6.20
CA LEU A 819 -18.61 -34.25 5.60
C LEU A 819 -18.14 -35.24 6.67
N LYS A 820 -17.79 -34.74 7.86
CA LYS A 820 -17.37 -35.58 9.00
C LYS A 820 -18.54 -36.38 9.57
N GLU A 821 -19.71 -35.77 9.78
CA GLU A 821 -20.94 -36.43 10.26
C GLU A 821 -21.34 -37.59 9.37
N LYS A 822 -21.27 -37.40 8.04
CA LYS A 822 -21.62 -38.43 7.06
C LYS A 822 -20.46 -39.40 6.73
N GLN A 823 -19.32 -39.22 7.38
CA GLN A 823 -18.10 -40.04 7.18
C GLN A 823 -17.67 -40.13 5.71
N LEU A 824 -17.83 -39.03 4.96
CA LEU A 824 -17.43 -38.95 3.55
C LEU A 824 -15.90 -38.83 3.43
N LYS A 825 -15.36 -39.39 2.36
CA LYS A 825 -13.93 -39.26 2.01
C LYS A 825 -13.63 -37.95 1.28
N THR A 826 -14.65 -37.27 0.83
CA THR A 826 -14.57 -35.96 0.15
C THR A 826 -13.73 -34.97 0.95
N ARG A 827 -12.85 -34.26 0.26
CA ARG A 827 -11.95 -33.23 0.86
C ARG A 827 -12.24 -31.87 0.26
N LEU A 828 -12.37 -30.86 1.12
CA LEU A 828 -12.40 -29.47 0.70
C LEU A 828 -10.97 -29.03 0.39
N LEU A 829 -10.72 -28.50 -0.81
CA LEU A 829 -9.38 -28.16 -1.29
C LEU A 829 -9.12 -26.66 -1.31
N LEU A 830 -10.03 -25.89 -1.93
CA LEU A 830 -9.85 -24.48 -2.20
C LEU A 830 -11.13 -23.69 -1.96
N GLN A 831 -10.94 -22.44 -1.59
CA GLN A 831 -11.94 -21.38 -1.67
C GLN A 831 -11.39 -20.32 -2.63
N VAL A 832 -12.16 -20.03 -3.70
CA VAL A 832 -11.77 -19.08 -4.75
C VAL A 832 -12.96 -18.17 -5.06
N HIS A 833 -12.88 -16.88 -4.70
CA HIS A 833 -13.99 -15.93 -4.82
C HIS A 833 -15.25 -16.43 -4.06
N ASP A 834 -16.31 -16.76 -4.78
CA ASP A 834 -17.58 -17.29 -4.23
C ASP A 834 -17.71 -18.82 -4.42
N GLU A 835 -16.62 -19.48 -4.74
CA GLU A 835 -16.53 -20.89 -5.13
C GLU A 835 -15.83 -21.75 -4.08
N LEU A 836 -16.39 -22.93 -3.79
CA LEU A 836 -15.75 -24.00 -3.03
C LEU A 836 -15.38 -25.14 -3.96
N ILE A 837 -14.15 -25.65 -3.83
CA ILE A 837 -13.60 -26.70 -4.67
C ILE A 837 -13.23 -27.90 -3.83
N PHE A 838 -13.73 -29.07 -4.21
CA PHE A 838 -13.55 -30.34 -3.53
C PHE A 838 -12.90 -31.37 -4.46
N GLU A 839 -12.28 -32.37 -3.86
CA GLU A 839 -12.02 -33.65 -4.54
C GLU A 839 -12.81 -34.76 -3.84
N ALA A 840 -13.40 -35.65 -4.61
CA ALA A 840 -14.26 -36.68 -4.08
C ALA A 840 -14.22 -37.99 -4.91
N PRO A 841 -14.40 -39.16 -4.26
CA PRO A 841 -14.65 -40.41 -4.95
C PRO A 841 -15.90 -40.30 -5.84
N LYS A 842 -15.89 -40.96 -6.97
CA LYS A 842 -17.05 -40.94 -7.91
C LYS A 842 -18.37 -41.39 -7.25
N GLU A 843 -18.30 -42.33 -6.32
CA GLU A 843 -19.45 -42.83 -5.57
C GLU A 843 -20.09 -41.82 -4.62
N GLU A 844 -19.36 -40.79 -4.24
CA GLU A 844 -19.87 -39.72 -3.36
C GLU A 844 -20.49 -38.54 -4.14
N ILE A 845 -20.30 -38.46 -5.46
CA ILE A 845 -20.74 -37.28 -6.24
C ILE A 845 -22.25 -37.06 -6.13
N GLU A 846 -23.09 -38.10 -6.25
CA GLU A 846 -24.55 -37.94 -6.11
C GLU A 846 -24.98 -37.45 -4.72
N ILE A 847 -24.20 -37.80 -3.69
CA ILE A 847 -24.41 -37.27 -2.32
C ILE A 847 -24.05 -35.79 -2.28
N LEU A 848 -22.93 -35.42 -2.88
CA LEU A 848 -22.45 -34.03 -2.89
C LEU A 848 -23.36 -33.10 -3.69
N GLU A 849 -23.95 -33.56 -4.79
CA GLU A 849 -24.88 -32.78 -5.59
C GLU A 849 -26.11 -32.32 -4.81
N LYS A 850 -26.46 -33.03 -3.73
CA LYS A 850 -27.54 -32.66 -2.80
C LYS A 850 -27.01 -31.92 -1.56
N LEU A 851 -25.95 -32.46 -0.95
CA LEU A 851 -25.40 -31.96 0.32
C LEU A 851 -24.77 -30.58 0.17
N VAL A 852 -23.94 -30.39 -0.86
CA VAL A 852 -23.16 -29.15 -1.02
C VAL A 852 -24.07 -27.93 -1.26
N PRO A 853 -25.03 -27.96 -2.20
CA PRO A 853 -25.99 -26.88 -2.34
C PRO A 853 -26.80 -26.64 -1.10
N GLU A 854 -27.31 -27.70 -0.42
CA GLU A 854 -28.09 -27.57 0.80
C GLU A 854 -27.33 -26.82 1.88
N VAL A 855 -26.07 -27.17 2.16
CA VAL A 855 -25.24 -26.51 3.17
C VAL A 855 -24.94 -25.08 2.81
N MET A 856 -24.53 -24.83 1.55
CA MET A 856 -24.16 -23.46 1.12
C MET A 856 -25.38 -22.54 1.07
N GLU A 857 -26.52 -22.99 0.58
CA GLU A 857 -27.76 -22.19 0.47
C GLU A 857 -28.37 -21.86 1.83
N HIS A 858 -28.13 -22.67 2.85
CA HIS A 858 -28.62 -22.50 4.20
C HIS A 858 -27.56 -22.01 5.21
N ALA A 859 -26.40 -21.59 4.73
CA ALA A 859 -25.32 -21.10 5.58
C ALA A 859 -25.75 -19.91 6.45
N LEU A 860 -26.56 -19.00 5.90
CA LEU A 860 -27.13 -17.86 6.60
C LEU A 860 -28.56 -17.60 6.08
N ALA A 861 -29.51 -17.39 6.98
CA ALA A 861 -30.87 -17.05 6.62
C ALA A 861 -30.95 -15.58 6.18
N LEU A 862 -31.35 -15.35 4.93
CA LEU A 862 -31.62 -14.03 4.37
C LEU A 862 -33.07 -13.89 3.95
N ASP A 863 -33.52 -12.68 3.66
CA ASP A 863 -34.86 -12.43 3.10
C ASP A 863 -35.04 -12.92 1.67
N VAL A 864 -33.91 -13.26 1.03
CA VAL A 864 -33.88 -13.86 -0.30
C VAL A 864 -33.17 -15.22 -0.25
N PRO A 865 -33.52 -16.18 -1.11
CA PRO A 865 -32.80 -17.45 -1.15
C PRO A 865 -31.39 -17.26 -1.66
N LEU A 866 -30.41 -17.96 -1.07
CA LEU A 866 -29.10 -18.17 -1.66
C LEU A 866 -29.22 -19.30 -2.68
N LYS A 867 -28.49 -19.18 -3.77
CA LYS A 867 -28.50 -20.17 -4.86
C LYS A 867 -27.07 -20.58 -5.22
N VAL A 868 -26.86 -21.85 -5.44
CA VAL A 868 -25.56 -22.44 -5.72
C VAL A 868 -25.64 -23.24 -7.02
N ASP A 869 -24.73 -22.96 -7.93
CA ASP A 869 -24.47 -23.76 -9.12
C ASP A 869 -23.28 -24.69 -8.83
N PHE A 870 -23.34 -25.91 -9.35
CA PHE A 870 -22.29 -26.90 -9.15
C PHE A 870 -22.04 -27.73 -10.40
N ALA A 871 -20.84 -28.28 -10.51
CA ALA A 871 -20.45 -29.25 -11.52
C ALA A 871 -19.31 -30.12 -10.99
N SER A 872 -19.11 -31.25 -11.63
CA SER A 872 -18.00 -32.16 -11.34
C SER A 872 -17.31 -32.61 -12.63
N GLY A 873 -16.03 -32.96 -12.55
CA GLY A 873 -15.27 -33.40 -13.67
C GLY A 873 -13.87 -33.89 -13.31
N PRO A 874 -13.11 -34.40 -14.30
CA PRO A 874 -11.77 -34.93 -14.08
C PRO A 874 -10.73 -33.85 -13.74
N SER A 875 -11.04 -32.57 -13.94
CA SER A 875 -10.19 -31.45 -13.58
C SER A 875 -11.03 -30.26 -13.09
N TRP A 876 -10.39 -29.27 -12.49
CA TRP A 876 -11.07 -28.02 -12.10
C TRP A 876 -11.69 -27.29 -13.31
N TYR A 877 -11.06 -27.39 -14.49
CA TYR A 877 -11.62 -26.83 -15.72
C TYR A 877 -12.95 -27.45 -16.10
N ASP A 878 -13.09 -28.79 -15.95
CA ASP A 878 -14.28 -29.54 -16.33
C ASP A 878 -15.42 -29.42 -15.30
N ALA A 879 -15.10 -29.03 -14.09
CA ALA A 879 -16.04 -28.78 -13.00
C ALA A 879 -16.66 -27.37 -13.05
N LYS A 880 -17.17 -26.98 -14.23
CA LYS A 880 -17.83 -25.68 -14.47
C LYS A 880 -19.11 -25.79 -15.23
#